data_54f17c535cbce1c2ada11fe4e75a87d0
#
_entry.id   54f17c535cbce1c2ada11fe4e75a87d0
#
_cell.length_a   1.000
_cell.length_b   1.000
_cell.length_c   1.000
_cell.angle_alpha   90.00
_cell.angle_beta   90.00
_cell.angle_gamma   90.00
#
_symmetry.space_group_name_H-M   'P 1'
#
loop_
_entity.id
_entity.type
_entity.pdbx_description
1 polymer ?
#
loop_
_entity_poly.entity_id
_entity_poly.type
_entity_poly.pdbx_seq_one_letter_code
_entity_poly.pdbx_strand_id
1 'polypeptide(L)'
;MRNRARKNYVIYVLMLLLFGGLIYVAIEEGDRFSHYAVNAQNMVQGNPFTMFLQFIQDNLHHPLTTLLIQIIAVLLMVRLFGYLFSLIGQPGVIGEIVAGIVLGPSVLGFFFPDAFHFLFPAHSLTNLELLSQVGLILFMFVIGMELDFSVLKNKINETLVISHAGILVPFFLGILSSYWVYEEYAAAQTPFLPFALFIGISMSITAFPVLARIIQERNMTKTPLGTLTIASAANDDVTAWCLLAVVIAISKAGSFAGALYSVGLAVVYIAVMFLVVRPFLKKVGEVYANREAINKTFVAFILLILIISSCLTEIIGIHALFGAFMAGVVMPSNLGFRKVMMEKVEDISLVFFLPLFFAFTGLRTEIGLINSPELWMVCLLLVTVAVVGKLGGCAIAARLVGESWKDSLTIGTLMNTRGLMELVALNIGYEMGVLPPSIFVILVIMALVTTFMTTPLLHLVEHIFVRREEKLSLKHKLIFCFGRPESGRVLLSIYDLLFGKQLKKNHLIAAHYTVGTDLNPLNAEHYASESFALLNQQAAKLNIQVDNHYRVTDKLVQEIIHFVRNEHPDMLLLGAGSHYRSDMPGTPGAILWLTLFRDKIDEIMEQVKCPVAVFVNRQYREGTTVSFVLGGMIDLFLFSYLDKMLQNGHSVRLFLFDTDDEEFRGRIDDLQVRYPEQTMIVWFEGVEDLVTEEKDGLLIMSHLSYTKLSEDEAVIRELSSLLVIRRNKNAGDKNEGLEN
;
A
#
# COMPACT_ATOMS: atom_id res chain seq x y z
N MET A 1 27.28 -13.63 -49.43
CA MET A 1 27.06 -14.11 -48.03
C MET A 1 26.32 -15.45 -47.97
N ARG A 2 25.30 -15.71 -48.78
CA ARG A 2 24.45 -16.92 -48.74
C ARG A 2 25.20 -18.24 -49.02
N ASN A 3 26.20 -18.25 -49.90
CA ASN A 3 27.00 -19.45 -50.21
C ASN A 3 27.98 -19.83 -49.09
N ARG A 4 28.48 -18.87 -48.33
CA ARG A 4 29.39 -19.11 -47.20
C ARG A 4 28.66 -19.68 -45.99
N ALA A 5 27.44 -19.23 -45.74
CA ALA A 5 26.57 -19.78 -44.70
C ALA A 5 26.15 -21.23 -44.99
N ARG A 6 25.82 -21.54 -46.26
CA ARG A 6 25.45 -22.90 -46.69
C ARG A 6 26.64 -23.86 -46.58
N LYS A 7 27.86 -23.41 -46.89
CA LYS A 7 29.08 -24.21 -46.74
C LYS A 7 29.38 -24.50 -45.27
N ASN A 8 29.25 -23.50 -44.40
CA ASN A 8 29.44 -23.68 -42.97
C ASN A 8 28.39 -24.63 -42.35
N TYR A 9 27.13 -24.56 -42.81
CA TYR A 9 26.08 -25.46 -42.38
C TYR A 9 26.36 -26.91 -42.79
N VAL A 10 26.81 -27.14 -44.04
CA VAL A 10 27.18 -28.49 -44.52
C VAL A 10 28.38 -29.03 -43.72
N ILE A 11 29.40 -28.18 -43.44
CA ILE A 11 30.54 -28.62 -42.63
C ILE A 11 30.11 -28.97 -41.22
N TYR A 12 29.19 -28.16 -40.61
CA TYR A 12 28.65 -28.45 -39.29
C TYR A 12 27.90 -29.78 -39.24
N VAL A 13 27.02 -30.03 -40.18
CA VAL A 13 26.26 -31.31 -40.27
C VAL A 13 27.21 -32.49 -40.48
N LEU A 14 28.22 -32.35 -41.37
CA LEU A 14 29.23 -33.39 -41.57
C LEU A 14 30.05 -33.67 -40.31
N MET A 15 30.42 -32.59 -39.57
CA MET A 15 31.11 -32.72 -38.30
C MET A 15 30.25 -33.45 -37.26
N LEU A 16 28.96 -33.13 -37.15
CA LEU A 16 28.04 -33.80 -36.25
C LEU A 16 27.89 -35.29 -36.59
N LEU A 17 27.75 -35.62 -37.87
CA LEU A 17 27.64 -37.01 -38.32
C LEU A 17 28.94 -37.79 -38.07
N LEU A 18 30.12 -37.18 -38.40
CA LEU A 18 31.40 -37.79 -38.19
C LEU A 18 31.66 -38.06 -36.71
N PHE A 19 31.57 -37.01 -35.90
CA PHE A 19 31.83 -37.17 -34.47
C PHE A 19 30.75 -37.95 -33.75
N GLY A 20 29.47 -37.87 -34.19
CA GLY A 20 28.40 -38.72 -33.69
C GLY A 20 28.67 -40.20 -33.96
N GLY A 21 29.15 -40.53 -35.19
CA GLY A 21 29.59 -41.88 -35.52
C GLY A 21 30.80 -42.35 -34.73
N LEU A 22 31.84 -41.47 -34.55
CA LEU A 22 33.00 -41.81 -33.74
C LEU A 22 32.67 -42.01 -32.27
N ILE A 23 31.75 -41.19 -31.71
CA ILE A 23 31.26 -41.34 -30.34
C ILE A 23 30.50 -42.65 -30.20
N TYR A 24 29.63 -42.97 -31.16
CA TYR A 24 28.89 -44.23 -31.15
C TYR A 24 29.84 -45.45 -31.13
N VAL A 25 30.84 -45.48 -32.03
CA VAL A 25 31.86 -46.56 -32.07
C VAL A 25 32.67 -46.60 -30.76
N ALA A 26 33.05 -45.44 -30.21
CA ALA A 26 33.80 -45.38 -28.96
C ALA A 26 32.98 -45.91 -27.77
N ILE A 27 31.67 -45.64 -27.74
CA ILE A 27 30.77 -46.18 -26.72
C ILE A 27 30.61 -47.70 -26.89
N GLU A 28 30.39 -48.20 -28.13
CA GLU A 28 30.24 -49.62 -28.40
C GLU A 28 31.49 -50.42 -28.07
N GLU A 29 32.67 -49.90 -28.39
CA GLU A 29 33.97 -50.51 -27.96
C GLU A 29 34.19 -50.37 -26.45
N GLY A 30 33.77 -49.24 -25.83
CA GLY A 30 33.80 -49.02 -24.38
C GLY A 30 32.95 -50.01 -23.59
N ASP A 31 31.77 -50.36 -24.10
CA ASP A 31 30.88 -51.35 -23.47
C ASP A 31 31.54 -52.76 -23.39
N ARG A 32 32.51 -53.07 -24.26
CA ARG A 32 33.26 -54.31 -24.15
C ARG A 32 34.19 -54.37 -22.95
N PHE A 33 34.55 -53.20 -22.35
CA PHE A 33 35.35 -53.15 -21.13
C PHE A 33 34.50 -53.11 -19.85
N SER A 34 33.17 -53.00 -19.97
CA SER A 34 32.31 -53.04 -18.81
C SER A 34 32.23 -54.44 -18.25
N HIS A 35 33.06 -54.77 -17.26
CA HIS A 35 33.02 -55.99 -16.47
C HIS A 35 31.87 -56.07 -15.46
N TYR A 36 30.97 -55.09 -15.48
CA TYR A 36 29.72 -55.21 -14.75
C TYR A 36 28.79 -56.14 -15.52
N ALA A 37 28.74 -57.38 -15.06
CA ALA A 37 27.58 -58.24 -15.31
C ALA A 37 26.37 -57.52 -14.72
N VAL A 38 25.79 -56.61 -15.47
CA VAL A 38 24.41 -56.17 -15.25
C VAL A 38 23.64 -57.46 -15.24
N ASN A 39 23.03 -57.81 -14.11
CA ASN A 39 22.11 -58.96 -14.04
C ASN A 39 21.00 -58.69 -15.04
N ALA A 40 21.21 -59.09 -16.28
CA ALA A 40 20.28 -58.97 -17.40
C ALA A 40 18.99 -59.76 -17.16
N GLN A 41 18.91 -60.47 -16.02
CA GLN A 41 17.72 -61.25 -15.64
C GLN A 41 16.54 -60.41 -15.13
N ASN A 42 16.72 -59.13 -14.89
CA ASN A 42 15.64 -58.21 -14.48
C ASN A 42 15.30 -57.13 -15.54
N MET A 43 15.82 -57.25 -16.76
CA MET A 43 15.25 -56.46 -17.85
C MET A 43 13.84 -57.03 -18.13
N VAL A 44 12.86 -56.40 -17.57
CA VAL A 44 11.45 -56.57 -17.90
C VAL A 44 11.37 -56.50 -19.44
N GLN A 45 10.95 -57.59 -20.10
CA GLN A 45 10.61 -57.62 -21.52
C GLN A 45 9.40 -56.71 -21.75
N GLY A 46 9.60 -55.38 -21.72
CA GLY A 46 8.58 -54.38 -21.93
C GLY A 46 8.73 -53.74 -23.31
N ASN A 47 7.62 -53.40 -23.92
CA ASN A 47 7.58 -52.55 -25.10
C ASN A 47 8.41 -51.26 -24.81
N PRO A 48 9.26 -50.79 -25.75
CA PRO A 48 10.03 -49.54 -25.57
C PRO A 48 9.21 -48.33 -25.06
N PHE A 49 7.93 -48.30 -25.41
CA PHE A 49 6.99 -47.28 -24.93
C PHE A 49 6.66 -47.44 -23.43
N THR A 50 6.51 -48.65 -22.93
CA THR A 50 6.27 -48.87 -21.49
C THR A 50 7.51 -48.54 -20.66
N MET A 51 8.72 -48.86 -21.18
CA MET A 51 9.97 -48.45 -20.53
C MET A 51 10.15 -46.93 -20.52
N PHE A 52 9.78 -46.24 -21.58
CA PHE A 52 9.77 -44.79 -21.64
C PHE A 52 8.76 -44.18 -20.64
N LEU A 53 7.56 -44.73 -20.50
CA LEU A 53 6.58 -44.32 -19.51
C LEU A 53 7.08 -44.55 -18.08
N GLN A 54 7.73 -45.71 -17.81
CA GLN A 54 8.35 -45.94 -16.49
C GLN A 54 9.46 -44.92 -16.20
N PHE A 55 10.33 -44.64 -17.17
CA PHE A 55 11.35 -43.63 -17.04
C PHE A 55 10.76 -42.24 -16.75
N ILE A 56 9.67 -41.84 -17.41
CA ILE A 56 8.97 -40.61 -17.09
C ILE A 56 8.40 -40.66 -15.67
N GLN A 57 7.80 -41.76 -15.28
CA GLN A 57 7.22 -41.95 -13.94
C GLN A 57 8.29 -41.90 -12.85
N ASP A 58 9.45 -42.52 -13.06
CA ASP A 58 10.57 -42.46 -12.12
C ASP A 58 11.13 -41.04 -12.02
N ASN A 59 11.22 -40.32 -13.13
CA ASN A 59 11.65 -38.91 -13.12
C ASN A 59 10.63 -37.99 -12.45
N LEU A 60 9.32 -38.29 -12.51
CA LEU A 60 8.29 -37.52 -11.79
C LEU A 60 8.44 -37.65 -10.26
N HIS A 61 8.92 -38.79 -9.79
CA HIS A 61 9.18 -39.04 -8.37
C HIS A 61 10.57 -38.56 -7.90
N HIS A 62 11.40 -38.02 -8.82
CA HIS A 62 12.70 -37.50 -8.44
C HIS A 62 12.53 -36.27 -7.53
N PRO A 63 13.30 -36.15 -6.42
CA PRO A 63 13.10 -35.08 -5.41
C PRO A 63 13.06 -33.67 -5.98
N LEU A 64 13.90 -33.37 -6.98
CA LEU A 64 13.90 -32.05 -7.62
C LEU A 64 12.63 -31.82 -8.44
N THR A 65 12.19 -32.82 -9.21
CA THR A 65 10.95 -32.72 -10.02
C THR A 65 9.74 -32.50 -9.12
N THR A 66 9.62 -33.30 -8.05
CA THR A 66 8.55 -33.13 -7.04
C THR A 66 8.56 -31.72 -6.45
N LEU A 67 9.72 -31.21 -6.03
CA LEU A 67 9.83 -29.85 -5.50
C LEU A 67 9.41 -28.78 -6.52
N LEU A 68 9.83 -28.91 -7.79
CA LEU A 68 9.43 -27.97 -8.83
C LEU A 68 7.92 -27.99 -9.09
N ILE A 69 7.29 -29.17 -9.11
CA ILE A 69 5.84 -29.32 -9.24
C ILE A 69 5.11 -28.68 -8.05
N GLN A 70 5.61 -28.88 -6.85
CA GLN A 70 5.09 -28.24 -5.63
C GLN A 70 5.15 -26.72 -5.71
N ILE A 71 6.30 -26.18 -6.11
CA ILE A 71 6.47 -24.73 -6.28
C ILE A 71 5.48 -24.18 -7.30
N ILE A 72 5.33 -24.85 -8.47
CA ILE A 72 4.37 -24.44 -9.51
C ILE A 72 2.95 -24.45 -8.95
N ALA A 73 2.52 -25.55 -8.31
CA ALA A 73 1.19 -25.68 -7.76
C ALA A 73 0.91 -24.59 -6.70
N VAL A 74 1.85 -24.39 -5.78
CA VAL A 74 1.74 -23.37 -4.73
C VAL A 74 1.65 -21.97 -5.34
N LEU A 75 2.55 -21.59 -6.23
CA LEU A 75 2.56 -20.24 -6.81
C LEU A 75 1.28 -19.95 -7.62
N LEU A 76 0.76 -20.93 -8.38
CA LEU A 76 -0.50 -20.78 -9.12
C LEU A 76 -1.67 -20.54 -8.15
N MET A 77 -1.79 -21.37 -7.11
CA MET A 77 -2.89 -21.26 -6.15
C MET A 77 -2.80 -19.98 -5.31
N VAL A 78 -1.61 -19.61 -4.88
CA VAL A 78 -1.38 -18.36 -4.15
C VAL A 78 -1.76 -17.14 -4.98
N ARG A 79 -1.40 -17.11 -6.27
CA ARG A 79 -1.80 -16.01 -7.16
C ARG A 79 -3.31 -15.96 -7.37
N LEU A 80 -3.94 -17.13 -7.54
CA LEU A 80 -5.39 -17.22 -7.69
C LEU A 80 -6.12 -16.70 -6.43
N PHE A 81 -5.77 -17.23 -5.26
CA PHE A 81 -6.44 -16.86 -4.01
C PHE A 81 -6.06 -15.43 -3.58
N GLY A 82 -4.82 -15.00 -3.77
CA GLY A 82 -4.43 -13.60 -3.52
C GLY A 82 -5.26 -12.62 -4.35
N TYR A 83 -5.51 -12.93 -5.63
CA TYR A 83 -6.38 -12.13 -6.49
C TYR A 83 -7.84 -12.15 -6.00
N LEU A 84 -8.40 -13.33 -5.66
CA LEU A 84 -9.76 -13.44 -5.16
C LEU A 84 -9.98 -12.66 -3.88
N PHE A 85 -9.03 -12.72 -2.94
CA PHE A 85 -9.12 -11.98 -1.68
C PHE A 85 -8.94 -10.47 -1.88
N SER A 86 -8.14 -10.04 -2.83
CA SER A 86 -8.02 -8.62 -3.19
C SER A 86 -9.30 -8.03 -3.76
N LEU A 87 -10.12 -8.82 -4.50
CA LEU A 87 -11.42 -8.40 -5.01
C LEU A 87 -12.42 -8.05 -3.89
N ILE A 88 -12.30 -8.71 -2.73
CA ILE A 88 -13.15 -8.44 -1.56
C ILE A 88 -12.52 -7.46 -0.58
N GLY A 89 -11.44 -6.76 -1.01
CA GLY A 89 -10.75 -5.76 -0.18
C GLY A 89 -9.97 -6.35 1.00
N GLN A 90 -9.55 -7.61 0.92
CA GLN A 90 -8.75 -8.27 1.96
C GLN A 90 -7.27 -8.34 1.57
N PRO A 91 -6.34 -8.31 2.54
CA PRO A 91 -4.92 -8.47 2.27
C PRO A 91 -4.61 -9.79 1.55
N GLY A 92 -3.75 -9.75 0.53
CA GLY A 92 -3.36 -10.92 -0.27
C GLY A 92 -2.78 -12.07 0.56
N VAL A 93 -2.10 -11.76 1.67
CA VAL A 93 -1.53 -12.73 2.62
C VAL A 93 -2.57 -13.73 3.14
N ILE A 94 -3.80 -13.27 3.41
CA ILE A 94 -4.89 -14.18 3.84
C ILE A 94 -5.17 -15.19 2.72
N GLY A 95 -5.24 -14.72 1.47
CA GLY A 95 -5.42 -15.58 0.30
C GLY A 95 -4.28 -16.60 0.14
N GLU A 96 -3.04 -16.23 0.43
CA GLU A 96 -1.86 -17.09 0.34
C GLU A 96 -1.91 -18.23 1.36
N ILE A 97 -2.31 -17.95 2.59
CA ILE A 97 -2.50 -18.97 3.63
C ILE A 97 -3.67 -19.89 3.28
N VAL A 98 -4.79 -19.32 2.85
CA VAL A 98 -5.97 -20.08 2.42
C VAL A 98 -5.65 -20.96 1.22
N ALA A 99 -4.84 -20.51 0.27
CA ALA A 99 -4.33 -21.33 -0.84
C ALA A 99 -3.58 -22.57 -0.33
N GLY A 100 -2.74 -22.39 0.70
CA GLY A 100 -2.06 -23.50 1.37
C GLY A 100 -3.02 -24.48 2.07
N ILE A 101 -4.03 -23.96 2.78
CA ILE A 101 -5.07 -24.81 3.41
C ILE A 101 -5.86 -25.62 2.35
N VAL A 102 -6.15 -24.97 1.20
CA VAL A 102 -6.85 -25.63 0.09
C VAL A 102 -5.98 -26.72 -0.56
N LEU A 103 -4.69 -26.46 -0.73
CA LEU A 103 -3.72 -27.46 -1.23
C LEU A 103 -3.38 -28.53 -0.17
N GLY A 104 -3.69 -28.28 1.08
CA GLY A 104 -3.36 -29.12 2.22
C GLY A 104 -4.34 -30.28 2.47
N PRO A 105 -4.13 -31.00 3.58
CA PRO A 105 -4.97 -32.13 3.97
C PRO A 105 -6.42 -31.74 4.22
N SER A 106 -6.68 -30.47 4.53
CA SER A 106 -8.04 -29.96 4.86
C SER A 106 -9.00 -30.00 3.68
N VAL A 107 -8.54 -29.72 2.44
CA VAL A 107 -9.40 -29.67 1.24
C VAL A 107 -8.91 -30.66 0.20
N LEU A 108 -7.71 -30.46 -0.37
CA LEU A 108 -7.21 -31.36 -1.42
C LEU A 108 -7.03 -32.80 -0.90
N GLY A 109 -6.46 -32.95 0.29
CA GLY A 109 -6.29 -34.27 0.91
C GLY A 109 -7.60 -34.95 1.29
N PHE A 110 -8.64 -34.18 1.63
CA PHE A 110 -9.95 -34.69 1.98
C PHE A 110 -10.75 -35.14 0.75
N PHE A 111 -10.80 -34.31 -0.31
CA PHE A 111 -11.59 -34.61 -1.53
C PHE A 111 -10.84 -35.44 -2.57
N PHE A 112 -9.52 -35.29 -2.66
CA PHE A 112 -8.66 -35.94 -3.68
C PHE A 112 -7.36 -36.45 -3.03
N PRO A 113 -7.42 -37.50 -2.18
CA PRO A 113 -6.26 -37.98 -1.42
C PRO A 113 -5.10 -38.42 -2.31
N ASP A 114 -5.38 -39.09 -3.45
CA ASP A 114 -4.34 -39.52 -4.36
C ASP A 114 -3.58 -38.35 -4.99
N ALA A 115 -4.29 -37.27 -5.37
CA ALA A 115 -3.68 -36.08 -5.91
C ALA A 115 -2.84 -35.33 -4.83
N PHE A 116 -3.30 -35.31 -3.59
CA PHE A 116 -2.56 -34.78 -2.47
C PHE A 116 -1.27 -35.54 -2.22
N HIS A 117 -1.33 -36.87 -2.12
CA HIS A 117 -0.14 -37.70 -1.91
C HIS A 117 0.85 -37.64 -3.07
N PHE A 118 0.37 -37.47 -4.29
CA PHE A 118 1.24 -37.25 -5.46
C PHE A 118 1.94 -35.88 -5.40
N LEU A 119 1.20 -34.80 -5.10
CA LEU A 119 1.76 -33.43 -5.05
C LEU A 119 2.63 -33.19 -3.81
N PHE A 120 2.20 -33.69 -2.67
CA PHE A 120 2.83 -33.43 -1.37
C PHE A 120 3.17 -34.71 -0.62
N PRO A 121 4.06 -35.58 -1.17
CA PRO A 121 4.52 -36.75 -0.44
C PRO A 121 5.29 -36.30 0.81
N ALA A 122 5.06 -36.99 1.94
CA ALA A 122 5.56 -36.58 3.26
C ALA A 122 7.08 -36.31 3.30
N HIS A 123 7.87 -37.12 2.57
CA HIS A 123 9.33 -36.97 2.52
C HIS A 123 9.80 -35.71 1.77
N SER A 124 8.97 -35.11 0.93
CA SER A 124 9.32 -33.92 0.12
C SER A 124 9.01 -32.61 0.81
N LEU A 125 8.13 -32.60 1.81
CA LEU A 125 7.72 -31.39 2.54
C LEU A 125 8.90 -30.70 3.22
N THR A 126 9.90 -31.45 3.70
CA THR A 126 11.11 -30.89 4.31
C THR A 126 11.90 -30.02 3.32
N ASN A 127 11.94 -30.38 2.04
CA ASN A 127 12.61 -29.57 1.02
C ASN A 127 11.90 -28.23 0.78
N LEU A 128 10.56 -28.26 0.75
CA LEU A 128 9.73 -27.06 0.61
C LEU A 128 9.87 -26.16 1.86
N GLU A 129 9.92 -26.76 3.05
CA GLU A 129 10.16 -26.09 4.32
C GLU A 129 11.50 -25.34 4.33
N LEU A 130 12.61 -26.02 4.02
CA LEU A 130 13.92 -25.41 3.98
C LEU A 130 13.98 -24.24 2.98
N LEU A 131 13.35 -24.40 1.82
CA LEU A 131 13.26 -23.35 0.81
C LEU A 131 12.47 -22.14 1.33
N SER A 132 11.35 -22.37 2.01
CA SER A 132 10.54 -21.31 2.61
C SER A 132 11.27 -20.59 3.73
N GLN A 133 12.04 -21.30 4.56
CA GLN A 133 12.85 -20.70 5.64
C GLN A 133 13.98 -19.82 5.09
N VAL A 134 14.68 -20.26 4.02
CA VAL A 134 15.68 -19.42 3.34
C VAL A 134 15.04 -18.13 2.82
N GLY A 135 13.87 -18.24 2.21
CA GLY A 135 13.12 -17.08 1.75
C GLY A 135 12.72 -16.14 2.89
N LEU A 136 12.32 -16.71 4.01
CA LEU A 136 11.96 -15.94 5.20
C LEU A 136 13.18 -15.20 5.80
N ILE A 137 14.38 -15.80 5.77
CA ILE A 137 15.63 -15.14 6.15
C ILE A 137 15.88 -13.90 5.28
N LEU A 138 15.74 -14.03 3.96
CA LEU A 138 15.90 -12.90 3.04
C LEU A 138 14.87 -11.81 3.30
N PHE A 139 13.63 -12.18 3.53
CA PHE A 139 12.54 -11.25 3.83
C PHE A 139 12.77 -10.54 5.17
N MET A 140 13.19 -11.25 6.21
CA MET A 140 13.48 -10.64 7.50
C MET A 140 14.63 -9.63 7.45
N PHE A 141 15.60 -9.86 6.59
CA PHE A 141 16.64 -8.89 6.31
C PHE A 141 16.09 -7.60 5.69
N VAL A 142 15.14 -7.72 4.74
CA VAL A 142 14.45 -6.56 4.13
C VAL A 142 13.68 -5.79 5.20
N ILE A 143 12.86 -6.47 6.01
CA ILE A 143 12.13 -5.85 7.14
C ILE A 143 13.08 -5.11 8.08
N GLY A 144 14.22 -5.72 8.43
CA GLY A 144 15.24 -5.06 9.26
C GLY A 144 15.79 -3.79 8.62
N MET A 145 15.96 -3.78 7.30
CA MET A 145 16.38 -2.57 6.56
C MET A 145 15.29 -1.50 6.50
N GLU A 146 14.02 -1.85 6.46
CA GLU A 146 12.90 -0.90 6.43
C GLU A 146 12.77 -0.09 7.72
N LEU A 147 13.24 -0.60 8.84
CA LEU A 147 13.14 0.08 10.12
C LEU A 147 13.95 1.38 10.14
N ASP A 148 13.26 2.48 10.28
CA ASP A 148 13.85 3.81 10.47
C ASP A 148 13.55 4.35 11.86
N PHE A 149 14.58 4.32 12.72
CA PHE A 149 14.50 4.85 14.09
C PHE A 149 14.34 6.38 14.15
N SER A 150 14.50 7.10 13.06
CA SER A 150 14.33 8.56 13.03
C SER A 150 12.86 8.97 13.13
N VAL A 151 11.95 8.15 12.61
CA VAL A 151 10.50 8.36 12.68
C VAL A 151 9.98 8.27 14.13
N LEU A 152 10.64 7.46 14.96
CA LEU A 152 10.29 7.27 16.36
C LEU A 152 10.55 8.50 17.25
N LYS A 153 11.41 9.45 16.83
CA LYS A 153 11.89 10.54 17.71
C LYS A 153 10.82 11.54 18.13
N ASN A 154 9.81 11.78 17.33
CA ASN A 154 8.87 12.88 17.57
C ASN A 154 7.67 12.52 18.46
N LYS A 155 7.32 11.23 18.62
CA LYS A 155 6.22 10.73 19.46
C LYS A 155 6.59 9.46 20.22
N ILE A 156 7.82 9.40 20.75
CA ILE A 156 8.37 8.20 21.41
C ILE A 156 7.49 7.73 22.55
N ASN A 157 7.01 8.62 23.40
CA ASN A 157 6.28 8.24 24.60
C ASN A 157 4.92 7.60 24.25
N GLU A 158 4.16 8.21 23.34
CA GLU A 158 2.87 7.71 22.88
C GLU A 158 3.05 6.35 22.18
N THR A 159 4.02 6.25 21.28
CA THR A 159 4.38 5.03 20.57
C THR A 159 4.74 3.89 21.51
N LEU A 160 5.59 4.14 22.51
CA LEU A 160 6.00 3.12 23.48
C LEU A 160 4.82 2.63 24.32
N VAL A 161 3.96 3.52 24.81
CA VAL A 161 2.82 3.15 25.65
C VAL A 161 1.83 2.28 24.87
N ILE A 162 1.49 2.68 23.61
CA ILE A 162 0.56 1.94 22.76
C ILE A 162 1.13 0.57 22.40
N SER A 163 2.39 0.51 21.95
CA SER A 163 3.05 -0.75 21.57
C SER A 163 3.16 -1.71 22.75
N HIS A 164 3.70 -1.25 23.88
CA HIS A 164 3.89 -2.15 25.03
C HIS A 164 2.56 -2.61 25.65
N ALA A 165 1.53 -1.75 25.67
CA ALA A 165 0.20 -2.21 26.08
C ALA A 165 -0.36 -3.25 25.09
N GLY A 166 -0.12 -3.03 23.78
CA GLY A 166 -0.47 -3.99 22.73
C GLY A 166 0.27 -5.32 22.78
N ILE A 167 1.40 -5.40 23.49
CA ILE A 167 2.12 -6.65 23.76
C ILE A 167 1.71 -7.25 25.11
N LEU A 168 1.83 -6.47 26.19
CA LEU A 168 1.71 -6.99 27.55
C LEU A 168 0.30 -7.46 27.90
N VAL A 169 -0.74 -6.72 27.44
CA VAL A 169 -2.12 -7.10 27.74
C VAL A 169 -2.51 -8.44 27.10
N PRO A 170 -2.37 -8.62 25.77
CA PRO A 170 -2.70 -9.90 25.16
C PRO A 170 -1.74 -11.03 25.58
N PHE A 171 -0.46 -10.74 25.88
CA PHE A 171 0.47 -11.71 26.41
C PHE A 171 0.01 -12.25 27.77
N PHE A 172 -0.37 -11.37 28.67
CA PHE A 172 -0.93 -11.76 29.98
C PHE A 172 -2.22 -12.57 29.83
N LEU A 173 -3.15 -12.10 29.00
CA LEU A 173 -4.41 -12.81 28.76
C LEU A 173 -4.20 -14.16 28.08
N GLY A 174 -3.19 -14.27 27.21
CA GLY A 174 -2.78 -15.54 26.59
C GLY A 174 -2.24 -16.54 27.62
N ILE A 175 -1.36 -16.11 28.53
CA ILE A 175 -0.90 -16.94 29.63
C ILE A 175 -2.08 -17.34 30.52
N LEU A 176 -2.99 -16.41 30.83
CA LEU A 176 -4.16 -16.70 31.64
C LEU A 176 -5.07 -17.74 30.97
N SER A 177 -5.30 -17.61 29.64
CA SER A 177 -6.11 -18.59 28.90
C SER A 177 -5.47 -19.97 28.84
N SER A 178 -4.14 -20.07 28.96
CA SER A 178 -3.43 -21.35 28.96
C SER A 178 -3.80 -22.22 30.13
N TYR A 179 -4.27 -21.67 31.26
CA TYR A 179 -4.74 -22.48 32.41
C TYR A 179 -5.93 -23.36 32.05
N TRP A 180 -6.81 -22.91 31.14
CA TRP A 180 -7.98 -23.71 30.72
C TRP A 180 -7.69 -24.66 29.56
N VAL A 181 -6.59 -24.42 28.83
CA VAL A 181 -6.27 -25.16 27.61
C VAL A 181 -5.20 -26.22 27.84
N TYR A 182 -4.32 -25.99 28.81
CA TYR A 182 -3.12 -26.82 29.03
C TYR A 182 -3.44 -28.26 29.47
N GLU A 183 -4.30 -28.45 30.50
CA GLU A 183 -4.53 -29.79 31.07
C GLU A 183 -5.12 -30.75 30.04
N GLU A 184 -5.95 -30.27 29.11
CA GLU A 184 -6.68 -31.11 28.18
C GLU A 184 -5.98 -31.29 26.85
N TYR A 185 -5.25 -30.23 26.39
CA TYR A 185 -4.75 -30.17 25.00
C TYR A 185 -3.23 -30.13 24.90
N ALA A 186 -2.47 -29.94 25.97
CA ALA A 186 -1.02 -29.96 25.87
C ALA A 186 -0.49 -31.37 25.64
N ALA A 187 0.64 -31.52 24.94
CA ALA A 187 1.31 -32.80 24.82
C ALA A 187 1.84 -33.27 26.19
N ALA A 188 1.75 -34.56 26.48
CA ALA A 188 2.02 -35.13 27.80
C ALA A 188 3.42 -34.80 28.38
N GLN A 189 4.37 -34.41 27.55
CA GLN A 189 5.75 -34.10 27.97
C GLN A 189 6.07 -32.59 27.91
N THR A 190 5.11 -31.75 27.50
CA THR A 190 5.33 -30.30 27.38
C THR A 190 5.14 -29.61 28.74
N PRO A 191 6.14 -28.92 29.29
CA PRO A 191 5.96 -28.16 30.53
C PRO A 191 4.98 -26.99 30.32
N PHE A 192 4.25 -26.60 31.38
CA PHE A 192 3.29 -25.51 31.36
C PHE A 192 3.94 -24.18 30.90
N LEU A 193 5.12 -23.85 31.39
CA LEU A 193 5.78 -22.57 31.15
C LEU A 193 6.05 -22.32 29.64
N PRO A 194 6.73 -23.19 28.86
CA PRO A 194 6.87 -23.03 27.42
C PRO A 194 5.55 -22.91 26.68
N PHE A 195 4.57 -23.79 27.02
CA PHE A 195 3.25 -23.76 26.40
C PHE A 195 2.55 -22.42 26.59
N ALA A 196 2.47 -21.94 27.84
CA ALA A 196 1.83 -20.67 28.16
C ALA A 196 2.55 -19.46 27.51
N LEU A 197 3.89 -19.50 27.48
CA LEU A 197 4.68 -18.45 26.83
C LEU A 197 4.43 -18.40 25.30
N PHE A 198 4.33 -19.57 24.63
CA PHE A 198 4.02 -19.60 23.19
C PHE A 198 2.59 -19.15 22.88
N ILE A 199 1.60 -19.49 23.68
CA ILE A 199 0.24 -18.93 23.54
C ILE A 199 0.25 -17.43 23.79
N GLY A 200 0.95 -16.96 24.84
CA GLY A 200 1.06 -15.55 25.16
C GLY A 200 1.70 -14.74 24.04
N ILE A 201 2.83 -15.19 23.51
CA ILE A 201 3.52 -14.47 22.42
C ILE A 201 2.71 -14.47 21.13
N SER A 202 2.02 -15.58 20.80
CA SER A 202 1.15 -15.66 19.63
C SER A 202 0.03 -14.63 19.67
N MET A 203 -0.51 -14.34 20.86
CA MET A 203 -1.54 -13.32 21.02
C MET A 203 -1.00 -11.89 21.00
N SER A 204 0.30 -11.69 21.12
CA SER A 204 0.92 -10.38 21.34
C SER A 204 1.46 -9.72 20.10
N ILE A 205 1.84 -10.49 19.08
CA ILE A 205 2.50 -9.99 17.88
C ILE A 205 1.52 -9.25 16.98
N THR A 206 1.95 -8.08 16.44
CA THR A 206 1.27 -7.35 15.35
C THR A 206 1.98 -7.64 14.04
N ALA A 207 1.25 -7.71 12.93
CA ALA A 207 1.85 -7.84 11.61
C ALA A 207 2.15 -6.46 11.01
N PHE A 208 3.33 -5.89 11.28
CA PHE A 208 3.73 -4.58 10.75
C PHE A 208 3.56 -4.47 9.22
N PRO A 209 4.02 -5.43 8.36
CA PRO A 209 3.88 -5.29 6.92
C PRO A 209 2.42 -5.27 6.45
N VAL A 210 1.55 -6.07 7.05
CA VAL A 210 0.12 -6.11 6.73
C VAL A 210 -0.57 -4.81 7.17
N LEU A 211 -0.27 -4.35 8.37
CA LEU A 211 -0.78 -3.10 8.92
C LEU A 211 -0.34 -1.89 8.06
N ALA A 212 0.95 -1.81 7.72
CA ALA A 212 1.50 -0.74 6.88
C ALA A 212 0.80 -0.70 5.51
N ARG A 213 0.55 -1.86 4.91
CA ARG A 213 -0.19 -1.97 3.65
C ARG A 213 -1.64 -1.48 3.79
N ILE A 214 -2.37 -1.87 4.83
CA ILE A 214 -3.74 -1.40 5.08
C ILE A 214 -3.76 0.13 5.25
N ILE A 215 -2.82 0.69 6.00
CA ILE A 215 -2.68 2.14 6.19
C ILE A 215 -2.38 2.84 4.86
N GLN A 216 -1.54 2.26 4.01
CA GLN A 216 -1.20 2.78 2.70
C GLN A 216 -2.41 2.75 1.75
N GLU A 217 -3.12 1.62 1.66
CA GLU A 217 -4.31 1.46 0.83
C GLU A 217 -5.43 2.43 1.24
N ARG A 218 -5.52 2.79 2.53
CA ARG A 218 -6.47 3.77 3.07
C ARG A 218 -5.98 5.22 3.04
N ASN A 219 -4.80 5.48 2.47
CA ASN A 219 -4.18 6.82 2.40
C ASN A 219 -3.93 7.48 3.76
N MET A 220 -3.75 6.69 4.81
CA MET A 220 -3.54 7.18 6.17
C MET A 220 -2.06 7.35 6.52
N THR A 221 -1.12 6.98 5.66
CA THR A 221 0.33 6.96 5.92
C THR A 221 0.87 8.28 6.43
N LYS A 222 0.27 9.40 6.02
CA LYS A 222 0.70 10.77 6.36
C LYS A 222 -0.19 11.45 7.39
N THR A 223 -1.23 10.78 7.86
CA THR A 223 -2.05 11.31 8.95
C THR A 223 -1.31 11.14 10.28
N PRO A 224 -1.51 12.02 11.27
CA PRO A 224 -0.94 11.86 12.61
C PRO A 224 -1.26 10.48 13.21
N LEU A 225 -2.48 9.99 12.94
CA LEU A 225 -2.93 8.66 13.35
C LEU A 225 -2.13 7.54 12.66
N GLY A 226 -2.00 7.60 11.32
CA GLY A 226 -1.26 6.59 10.55
C GLY A 226 0.20 6.54 10.95
N THR A 227 0.85 7.70 11.11
CA THR A 227 2.24 7.79 11.55
C THR A 227 2.44 7.20 12.95
N LEU A 228 1.54 7.52 13.90
CA LEU A 228 1.58 6.97 15.26
C LEU A 228 1.38 5.44 15.25
N THR A 229 0.42 4.95 14.46
CA THR A 229 0.13 3.52 14.37
C THR A 229 1.29 2.74 13.73
N ILE A 230 1.87 3.25 12.63
CA ILE A 230 3.06 2.66 11.98
C ILE A 230 4.24 2.62 12.94
N ALA A 231 4.51 3.72 13.64
CA ALA A 231 5.60 3.78 14.62
C ALA A 231 5.37 2.80 15.78
N SER A 232 4.14 2.68 16.27
CA SER A 232 3.77 1.72 17.33
C SER A 232 3.93 0.28 16.87
N ALA A 233 3.52 -0.05 15.64
CA ALA A 233 3.65 -1.40 15.08
C ALA A 233 5.13 -1.76 14.80
N ALA A 234 5.93 -0.81 14.33
CA ALA A 234 7.37 -1.03 14.13
C ALA A 234 8.10 -1.28 15.46
N ASN A 235 7.73 -0.57 16.53
CA ASN A 235 8.26 -0.83 17.87
C ASN A 235 7.76 -2.17 18.44
N ASP A 236 6.51 -2.53 18.14
CA ASP A 236 5.90 -3.82 18.49
C ASP A 236 6.70 -4.99 17.89
N ASP A 237 7.05 -4.91 16.60
CA ASP A 237 7.85 -5.91 15.90
C ASP A 237 9.20 -6.13 16.56
N VAL A 238 9.96 -5.07 16.85
CA VAL A 238 11.26 -5.17 17.51
C VAL A 238 11.13 -5.83 18.89
N THR A 239 10.16 -5.39 19.67
CA THR A 239 9.93 -5.91 21.03
C THR A 239 9.45 -7.37 20.99
N ALA A 240 8.56 -7.71 20.05
CA ALA A 240 8.07 -9.06 19.84
C ALA A 240 9.19 -10.04 19.47
N TRP A 241 10.14 -9.61 18.60
CA TRP A 241 11.30 -10.42 18.27
C TRP A 241 12.22 -10.69 19.48
N CYS A 242 12.49 -9.66 20.26
CA CYS A 242 13.26 -9.85 21.49
C CYS A 242 12.55 -10.78 22.48
N LEU A 243 11.24 -10.62 22.61
CA LEU A 243 10.43 -11.46 23.49
C LEU A 243 10.37 -12.91 22.98
N LEU A 244 10.18 -13.11 21.67
CA LEU A 244 10.18 -14.43 21.04
C LEU A 244 11.52 -15.15 21.25
N ALA A 245 12.64 -14.44 21.09
CA ALA A 245 13.97 -14.99 21.36
C ALA A 245 14.11 -15.48 22.81
N VAL A 246 13.59 -14.71 23.79
CA VAL A 246 13.55 -15.11 25.19
C VAL A 246 12.66 -16.33 25.41
N VAL A 247 11.48 -16.37 24.79
CA VAL A 247 10.55 -17.52 24.87
C VAL A 247 11.19 -18.80 24.32
N ILE A 248 11.86 -18.70 23.16
CA ILE A 248 12.59 -19.82 22.56
C ILE A 248 13.72 -20.29 23.50
N ALA A 249 14.51 -19.34 24.02
CA ALA A 249 15.61 -19.68 24.94
C ALA A 249 15.11 -20.40 26.19
N ILE A 250 14.03 -19.94 26.82
CA ILE A 250 13.42 -20.59 27.98
C ILE A 250 12.92 -21.97 27.59
N SER A 251 12.29 -22.13 26.47
CA SER A 251 11.71 -23.39 26.00
C SER A 251 12.77 -24.45 25.66
N LYS A 252 13.87 -24.03 25.01
CA LYS A 252 15.00 -24.92 24.68
C LYS A 252 15.84 -25.29 25.90
N ALA A 253 16.04 -24.38 26.84
CA ALA A 253 16.90 -24.58 27.98
C ALA A 253 16.28 -25.49 29.06
N GLY A 254 14.98 -25.71 29.06
CA GLY A 254 14.25 -26.48 30.08
C GLY A 254 14.31 -25.86 31.49
N SER A 255 15.08 -24.79 31.68
CA SER A 255 15.23 -24.08 32.94
C SER A 255 15.47 -22.60 32.74
N PHE A 256 14.98 -21.78 33.65
CA PHE A 256 15.19 -20.32 33.60
C PHE A 256 16.69 -19.93 33.66
N ALA A 257 17.49 -20.69 34.44
CA ALA A 257 18.93 -20.46 34.54
C ALA A 257 19.66 -20.74 33.21
N GLY A 258 19.30 -21.80 32.47
CA GLY A 258 19.83 -22.09 31.15
C GLY A 258 19.48 -21.01 30.12
N ALA A 259 18.25 -20.51 30.15
CA ALA A 259 17.80 -19.43 29.29
C ALA A 259 18.61 -18.14 29.50
N LEU A 260 19.05 -17.85 30.74
CA LEU A 260 19.84 -16.65 31.04
C LEU A 260 21.18 -16.61 30.27
N TYR A 261 21.81 -17.76 30.04
CA TYR A 261 23.03 -17.81 29.18
C TYR A 261 22.71 -17.50 27.74
N SER A 262 21.65 -18.06 27.16
CA SER A 262 21.24 -17.73 25.76
C SER A 262 20.86 -16.28 25.63
N VAL A 263 20.13 -15.71 26.57
CA VAL A 263 19.76 -14.28 26.60
C VAL A 263 21.03 -13.43 26.78
N GLY A 264 21.96 -13.80 27.62
CA GLY A 264 23.24 -13.14 27.80
C GLY A 264 24.07 -13.12 26.50
N LEU A 265 24.16 -14.26 25.80
CA LEU A 265 24.80 -14.33 24.50
C LEU A 265 24.08 -13.51 23.43
N ALA A 266 22.74 -13.45 23.46
CA ALA A 266 21.97 -12.58 22.59
C ALA A 266 22.28 -11.09 22.80
N VAL A 267 22.39 -10.65 24.05
CA VAL A 267 22.79 -9.27 24.38
C VAL A 267 24.19 -8.97 23.87
N VAL A 268 25.15 -9.89 24.07
CA VAL A 268 26.51 -9.74 23.54
C VAL A 268 26.48 -9.68 22.00
N TYR A 269 25.73 -10.54 21.35
CA TYR A 269 25.53 -10.52 19.88
C TYR A 269 25.00 -9.17 19.41
N ILE A 270 23.93 -8.66 20.02
CA ILE A 270 23.34 -7.34 19.69
C ILE A 270 24.37 -6.24 19.88
N ALA A 271 25.12 -6.27 20.99
CA ALA A 271 26.20 -5.29 21.24
C ALA A 271 27.27 -5.32 20.13
N VAL A 272 27.71 -6.51 19.71
CA VAL A 272 28.65 -6.67 18.60
C VAL A 272 28.07 -6.10 17.29
N MET A 273 26.83 -6.39 16.98
CA MET A 273 26.17 -5.89 15.79
C MET A 273 26.11 -4.35 15.77
N PHE A 274 25.76 -3.71 16.89
CA PHE A 274 25.68 -2.23 16.93
C PHE A 274 27.02 -1.53 17.11
N LEU A 275 27.97 -2.09 17.88
CA LEU A 275 29.23 -1.45 18.21
C LEU A 275 30.35 -1.76 17.21
N VAL A 276 30.30 -2.91 16.53
CA VAL A 276 31.36 -3.35 15.61
C VAL A 276 30.83 -3.38 14.17
N VAL A 277 29.78 -4.14 13.90
CA VAL A 277 29.30 -4.38 12.51
C VAL A 277 28.70 -3.12 11.92
N ARG A 278 27.83 -2.41 12.65
CA ARG A 278 27.19 -1.18 12.16
C ARG A 278 28.18 -0.08 11.79
N PRO A 279 29.16 0.33 12.63
CA PRO A 279 30.12 1.36 12.25
C PRO A 279 31.05 0.91 11.11
N PHE A 280 31.39 -0.39 11.05
CA PHE A 280 32.11 -0.95 9.93
C PHE A 280 31.34 -0.81 8.61
N LEU A 281 30.06 -1.26 8.59
CA LEU A 281 29.19 -1.15 7.42
C LEU A 281 28.94 0.31 7.02
N LYS A 282 28.83 1.23 7.98
CA LYS A 282 28.69 2.66 7.71
C LYS A 282 29.90 3.20 6.92
N LYS A 283 31.14 2.88 7.34
CA LYS A 283 32.35 3.26 6.62
C LYS A 283 32.39 2.68 5.21
N VAL A 284 32.04 1.40 5.07
CA VAL A 284 31.97 0.74 3.76
C VAL A 284 30.90 1.39 2.89
N GLY A 285 29.72 1.68 3.42
CA GLY A 285 28.62 2.37 2.73
C GLY A 285 29.01 3.76 2.23
N GLU A 286 29.79 4.53 3.00
CA GLU A 286 30.29 5.86 2.60
C GLU A 286 31.25 5.78 1.39
N VAL A 287 32.09 4.75 1.32
CA VAL A 287 33.02 4.52 0.18
C VAL A 287 32.24 4.19 -1.11
N TYR A 288 31.10 3.50 -1.01
CA TYR A 288 30.28 3.09 -2.15
C TYR A 288 29.16 4.08 -2.48
N ALA A 289 28.87 5.05 -1.62
CA ALA A 289 27.80 6.05 -1.82
C ALA A 289 27.98 6.90 -3.09
N ASN A 290 29.21 7.08 -3.55
CA ASN A 290 29.56 7.90 -4.72
C ASN A 290 29.60 7.13 -6.04
N ARG A 291 29.19 5.85 -6.07
CA ARG A 291 29.20 5.04 -7.30
C ARG A 291 27.75 4.80 -7.77
N GLU A 292 27.47 5.14 -9.01
CA GLU A 292 26.17 4.97 -9.67
C GLU A 292 25.69 3.50 -9.78
N ALA A 293 26.59 2.53 -9.62
CA ALA A 293 26.24 1.11 -9.65
C ALA A 293 26.88 0.34 -8.49
N ILE A 294 26.05 -0.36 -7.71
CA ILE A 294 26.51 -1.28 -6.67
C ILE A 294 27.09 -2.52 -7.34
N ASN A 295 28.39 -2.80 -7.05
CA ASN A 295 29.10 -3.95 -7.60
C ASN A 295 28.51 -5.27 -7.03
N LYS A 296 28.41 -6.32 -7.88
CA LYS A 296 27.97 -7.67 -7.51
C LYS A 296 28.74 -8.23 -6.31
N THR A 297 30.03 -7.96 -6.22
CA THR A 297 30.89 -8.36 -5.10
C THR A 297 30.42 -7.77 -3.76
N PHE A 298 29.91 -6.54 -3.78
CA PHE A 298 29.42 -5.89 -2.57
C PHE A 298 28.07 -6.47 -2.13
N VAL A 299 27.17 -6.77 -3.07
CA VAL A 299 25.91 -7.50 -2.77
C VAL A 299 26.22 -8.86 -2.13
N ALA A 300 27.17 -9.61 -2.72
CA ALA A 300 27.60 -10.89 -2.17
C ALA A 300 28.17 -10.76 -0.75
N PHE A 301 28.93 -9.72 -0.47
CA PHE A 301 29.47 -9.43 0.87
C PHE A 301 28.34 -9.16 1.89
N ILE A 302 27.31 -8.39 1.52
CA ILE A 302 26.16 -8.15 2.40
C ILE A 302 25.38 -9.44 2.67
N LEU A 303 25.12 -10.24 1.62
CA LEU A 303 24.48 -11.53 1.77
C LEU A 303 25.30 -12.48 2.67
N LEU A 304 26.62 -12.41 2.60
CA LEU A 304 27.49 -13.17 3.50
C LEU A 304 27.33 -12.73 4.96
N ILE A 305 27.25 -11.43 5.23
CA ILE A 305 26.97 -10.90 6.58
C ILE A 305 25.60 -11.39 7.08
N LEU A 306 24.59 -11.35 6.22
CA LEU A 306 23.26 -11.88 6.53
C LEU A 306 23.33 -13.34 6.94
N ILE A 307 23.97 -14.18 6.15
CA ILE A 307 24.07 -15.62 6.41
C ILE A 307 24.89 -15.89 7.69
N ILE A 308 26.01 -15.20 7.90
CA ILE A 308 26.81 -15.32 9.12
C ILE A 308 25.98 -14.92 10.35
N SER A 309 25.28 -13.81 10.27
CA SER A 309 24.41 -13.29 11.32
C SER A 309 23.32 -14.30 11.69
N SER A 310 22.63 -14.85 10.69
CA SER A 310 21.60 -15.88 10.87
C SER A 310 22.15 -17.17 11.46
N CYS A 311 23.31 -17.62 10.98
CA CYS A 311 23.98 -18.81 11.51
C CYS A 311 24.41 -18.63 12.96
N LEU A 312 24.97 -17.48 13.33
CA LEU A 312 25.38 -17.19 14.72
C LEU A 312 24.17 -17.23 15.68
N THR A 313 23.05 -16.62 15.29
CA THR A 313 21.85 -16.62 16.15
C THR A 313 21.20 -18.00 16.26
N GLU A 314 21.26 -18.81 15.20
CA GLU A 314 20.82 -20.21 15.26
C GLU A 314 21.69 -21.04 16.23
N ILE A 315 23.02 -20.86 16.18
CA ILE A 315 23.96 -21.51 17.09
C ILE A 315 23.74 -21.07 18.54
N ILE A 316 23.43 -19.79 18.79
CA ILE A 316 23.09 -19.25 20.12
C ILE A 316 21.76 -19.83 20.62
N GLY A 317 20.89 -20.31 19.74
CA GLY A 317 19.60 -20.90 20.04
C GLY A 317 18.44 -19.92 20.03
N ILE A 318 18.59 -18.72 19.47
CA ILE A 318 17.54 -17.68 19.36
C ILE A 318 16.87 -17.58 17.98
N HIS A 319 17.18 -18.50 17.08
CA HIS A 319 16.66 -18.63 15.72
C HIS A 319 17.33 -17.74 14.67
N ALA A 320 17.55 -18.30 13.46
CA ALA A 320 18.22 -17.65 12.33
C ALA A 320 17.52 -16.35 11.87
N LEU A 321 16.19 -16.28 11.97
CA LEU A 321 15.39 -15.12 11.54
C LEU A 321 15.69 -13.85 12.34
N PHE A 322 16.02 -13.99 13.65
CA PHE A 322 16.47 -12.87 14.46
C PHE A 322 17.78 -12.30 13.96
N GLY A 323 18.72 -13.19 13.57
CA GLY A 323 19.99 -12.79 12.96
C GLY A 323 19.83 -12.07 11.64
N ALA A 324 18.90 -12.55 10.81
CA ALA A 324 18.57 -11.91 9.53
C ALA A 324 18.00 -10.50 9.74
N PHE A 325 17.04 -10.36 10.63
CA PHE A 325 16.46 -9.09 11.01
C PHE A 325 17.51 -8.10 11.53
N MET A 326 18.36 -8.53 12.48
CA MET A 326 19.43 -7.70 13.03
C MET A 326 20.46 -7.30 11.98
N ALA A 327 20.78 -8.19 11.03
CA ALA A 327 21.66 -7.84 9.90
C ALA A 327 21.05 -6.71 9.06
N GLY A 328 19.73 -6.71 8.85
CA GLY A 328 19.02 -5.62 8.18
C GLY A 328 19.04 -4.31 8.97
N VAL A 329 18.77 -4.36 10.27
CA VAL A 329 18.72 -3.20 11.19
C VAL A 329 20.06 -2.44 11.24
N VAL A 330 21.19 -3.13 11.18
CA VAL A 330 22.52 -2.50 11.22
C VAL A 330 23.01 -1.98 9.87
N MET A 331 22.23 -2.15 8.79
CA MET A 331 22.60 -1.63 7.48
C MET A 331 22.69 -0.10 7.47
N PRO A 332 23.60 0.48 6.67
CA PRO A 332 23.75 1.91 6.56
C PRO A 332 22.46 2.59 6.11
N SER A 333 22.11 3.71 6.73
CA SER A 333 20.95 4.54 6.37
C SER A 333 21.14 5.37 5.09
N ASN A 334 22.23 5.16 4.34
CA ASN A 334 22.46 5.82 3.06
C ASN A 334 21.37 5.39 2.06
N LEU A 335 20.51 6.35 1.70
CA LEU A 335 19.28 6.13 0.91
C LEU A 335 19.53 5.41 -0.43
N GLY A 336 20.61 5.78 -1.15
CA GLY A 336 20.94 5.14 -2.43
C GLY A 336 21.32 3.66 -2.28
N PHE A 337 22.14 3.34 -1.30
CA PHE A 337 22.58 1.98 -1.02
C PHE A 337 21.42 1.09 -0.55
N ARG A 338 20.66 1.58 0.43
CA ARG A 338 19.53 0.87 1.02
C ARG A 338 18.46 0.54 -0.03
N LYS A 339 18.12 1.52 -0.88
CA LYS A 339 17.13 1.36 -1.96
C LYS A 339 17.56 0.25 -2.93
N VAL A 340 18.81 0.26 -3.42
CA VAL A 340 19.28 -0.75 -4.37
C VAL A 340 19.36 -2.16 -3.75
N MET A 341 19.72 -2.27 -2.47
CA MET A 341 19.72 -3.58 -1.78
C MET A 341 18.30 -4.10 -1.56
N MET A 342 17.39 -3.23 -1.18
CA MET A 342 15.97 -3.59 -1.04
C MET A 342 15.41 -4.08 -2.38
N GLU A 343 15.52 -3.31 -3.45
CA GLU A 343 15.03 -3.70 -4.79
C GLU A 343 15.56 -5.06 -5.26
N LYS A 344 16.82 -5.40 -4.94
CA LYS A 344 17.41 -6.69 -5.36
C LYS A 344 16.96 -7.90 -4.56
N VAL A 345 16.60 -7.72 -3.30
CA VAL A 345 16.26 -8.82 -2.38
C VAL A 345 14.75 -8.91 -2.17
N GLU A 346 14.08 -7.78 -2.12
CA GLU A 346 12.65 -7.66 -1.81
C GLU A 346 11.77 -8.35 -2.84
N ASP A 347 11.96 -8.07 -4.13
CA ASP A 347 11.14 -8.64 -5.20
C ASP A 347 11.15 -10.16 -5.19
N ILE A 348 12.33 -10.77 -5.08
CA ILE A 348 12.45 -12.23 -5.04
C ILE A 348 11.84 -12.78 -3.75
N SER A 349 12.05 -12.10 -2.63
CA SER A 349 11.50 -12.52 -1.34
C SER A 349 9.98 -12.43 -1.32
N LEU A 350 9.38 -11.33 -1.79
CA LEU A 350 7.93 -11.10 -1.78
C LEU A 350 7.18 -11.89 -2.85
N VAL A 351 7.77 -12.05 -4.05
CA VAL A 351 7.09 -12.64 -5.20
C VAL A 351 7.21 -14.17 -5.23
N PHE A 352 8.31 -14.71 -4.73
CA PHE A 352 8.62 -16.13 -4.83
C PHE A 352 8.64 -16.85 -3.48
N PHE A 353 9.46 -16.38 -2.54
CA PHE A 353 9.70 -17.12 -1.30
C PHE A 353 8.60 -16.96 -0.23
N LEU A 354 8.15 -15.74 -0.02
CA LEU A 354 7.14 -15.46 1.01
C LEU A 354 5.81 -16.17 0.76
N PRO A 355 5.29 -16.22 -0.50
CA PRO A 355 4.14 -17.05 -0.83
C PRO A 355 4.34 -18.55 -0.53
N LEU A 356 5.56 -19.08 -0.72
CA LEU A 356 5.87 -20.48 -0.37
C LEU A 356 5.76 -20.70 1.15
N PHE A 357 6.24 -19.74 1.96
CA PHE A 357 6.12 -19.83 3.42
C PHE A 357 4.66 -19.80 3.89
N PHE A 358 3.85 -18.87 3.37
CA PHE A 358 2.45 -18.78 3.76
C PHE A 358 1.65 -20.01 3.33
N ALA A 359 1.87 -20.48 2.10
CA ALA A 359 1.23 -21.70 1.62
C ALA A 359 1.71 -22.93 2.41
N PHE A 360 2.99 -23.01 2.79
CA PHE A 360 3.52 -24.10 3.60
C PHE A 360 2.89 -24.11 4.99
N THR A 361 2.71 -22.95 5.62
CA THR A 361 1.97 -22.84 6.89
C THR A 361 0.52 -23.32 6.72
N GLY A 362 -0.12 -22.94 5.60
CA GLY A 362 -1.47 -23.43 5.27
C GLY A 362 -1.52 -24.94 5.04
N LEU A 363 -0.53 -25.51 4.35
CA LEU A 363 -0.38 -26.97 4.16
C LEU A 363 -0.28 -27.76 5.47
N ARG A 364 0.36 -27.16 6.49
CA ARG A 364 0.42 -27.73 7.85
C ARG A 364 -0.88 -27.58 8.66
N THR A 365 -1.80 -26.73 8.18
CA THR A 365 -3.05 -26.41 8.88
C THR A 365 -4.13 -27.43 8.53
N GLU A 366 -4.31 -28.42 9.34
CA GLU A 366 -5.35 -29.46 9.19
C GLU A 366 -6.58 -29.11 10.01
N ILE A 367 -7.55 -28.42 9.40
CA ILE A 367 -8.80 -27.96 10.06
C ILE A 367 -9.61 -29.15 10.62
N GLY A 368 -9.50 -30.33 9.99
CA GLY A 368 -10.15 -31.57 10.45
C GLY A 368 -9.75 -32.02 11.84
N LEU A 369 -8.62 -31.52 12.40
CA LEU A 369 -8.22 -31.75 13.78
C LEU A 369 -9.15 -31.09 14.82
N ILE A 370 -9.91 -30.07 14.39
CA ILE A 370 -10.94 -29.43 15.22
C ILE A 370 -12.26 -30.20 15.02
N ASN A 371 -12.31 -31.43 15.55
CA ASN A 371 -13.38 -32.37 15.32
C ASN A 371 -14.44 -32.43 16.43
N SER A 372 -14.27 -31.63 17.50
CA SER A 372 -15.19 -31.60 18.64
C SER A 372 -15.71 -30.17 18.91
N PRO A 373 -16.94 -30.04 19.47
CA PRO A 373 -17.49 -28.74 19.88
C PRO A 373 -16.61 -28.02 20.91
N GLU A 374 -15.92 -28.77 21.78
CA GLU A 374 -15.03 -28.24 22.80
C GLU A 374 -13.83 -27.52 22.16
N LEU A 375 -13.22 -28.09 21.13
CA LEU A 375 -12.11 -27.44 20.39
C LEU A 375 -12.57 -26.18 19.68
N TRP A 376 -13.80 -26.15 19.12
CA TRP A 376 -14.37 -24.91 18.56
C TRP A 376 -14.63 -23.87 19.64
N MET A 377 -15.03 -24.28 20.86
CA MET A 377 -15.18 -23.36 21.98
C MET A 377 -13.84 -22.80 22.42
N VAL A 378 -12.78 -23.61 22.47
CA VAL A 378 -11.39 -23.15 22.71
C VAL A 378 -10.95 -22.18 21.62
N CYS A 379 -11.24 -22.48 20.35
CA CYS A 379 -10.95 -21.55 19.24
C CYS A 379 -11.64 -20.20 19.44
N LEU A 380 -12.94 -20.19 19.73
CA LEU A 380 -13.71 -18.97 20.00
C LEU A 380 -13.15 -18.20 21.22
N LEU A 381 -12.80 -18.91 22.28
CA LEU A 381 -12.18 -18.32 23.48
C LEU A 381 -10.87 -17.61 23.11
N LEU A 382 -9.95 -18.31 22.43
CA LEU A 382 -8.64 -17.76 22.08
C LEU A 382 -8.76 -16.58 21.10
N VAL A 383 -9.66 -16.66 20.09
CA VAL A 383 -9.97 -15.52 19.20
C VAL A 383 -10.49 -14.32 19.99
N THR A 384 -11.43 -14.55 20.89
CA THR A 384 -12.02 -13.47 21.71
C THR A 384 -10.99 -12.82 22.62
N VAL A 385 -10.18 -13.64 23.31
CA VAL A 385 -9.09 -13.17 24.19
C VAL A 385 -8.08 -12.37 23.39
N ALA A 386 -7.70 -12.85 22.21
CA ALA A 386 -6.75 -12.17 21.34
C ALA A 386 -7.27 -10.79 20.88
N VAL A 387 -8.52 -10.72 20.41
CA VAL A 387 -9.16 -9.47 19.98
C VAL A 387 -9.31 -8.49 21.13
N VAL A 388 -9.91 -8.92 22.24
CA VAL A 388 -10.12 -8.08 23.44
C VAL A 388 -8.79 -7.57 23.98
N GLY A 389 -7.80 -8.45 24.09
CA GLY A 389 -6.48 -8.10 24.58
C GLY A 389 -5.75 -7.08 23.71
N LYS A 390 -5.69 -7.34 22.41
CA LYS A 390 -4.93 -6.50 21.47
C LYS A 390 -5.67 -5.21 21.14
N LEU A 391 -6.88 -5.30 20.62
CA LEU A 391 -7.70 -4.14 20.28
C LEU A 391 -7.99 -3.30 21.52
N GLY A 392 -8.43 -3.93 22.61
CA GLY A 392 -8.76 -3.24 23.85
C GLY A 392 -7.53 -2.62 24.51
N GLY A 393 -6.43 -3.35 24.61
CA GLY A 393 -5.16 -2.87 25.17
C GLY A 393 -4.63 -1.65 24.43
N CYS A 394 -4.54 -1.73 23.10
CA CYS A 394 -4.07 -0.61 22.27
C CYS A 394 -5.03 0.59 22.29
N ALA A 395 -6.35 0.34 22.22
CA ALA A 395 -7.34 1.42 22.23
C ALA A 395 -7.36 2.18 23.58
N ILE A 396 -7.28 1.47 24.69
CA ILE A 396 -7.22 2.09 26.02
C ILE A 396 -5.90 2.85 26.18
N ALA A 397 -4.77 2.27 25.74
CA ALA A 397 -3.49 2.94 25.79
C ALA A 397 -3.47 4.21 24.95
N ALA A 398 -3.98 4.17 23.72
CA ALA A 398 -4.10 5.34 22.84
C ALA A 398 -4.99 6.43 23.48
N ARG A 399 -6.07 6.04 24.14
CA ARG A 399 -6.93 6.97 24.88
C ARG A 399 -6.22 7.63 26.06
N LEU A 400 -5.41 6.88 26.78
CA LEU A 400 -4.65 7.38 27.94
C LEU A 400 -3.54 8.35 27.53
N VAL A 401 -2.96 8.22 26.34
CA VAL A 401 -1.97 9.18 25.81
C VAL A 401 -2.61 10.39 25.14
N GLY A 402 -3.95 10.50 25.12
CA GLY A 402 -4.66 11.70 24.73
C GLY A 402 -5.37 11.66 23.37
N GLU A 403 -5.29 10.54 22.64
CA GLU A 403 -5.97 10.39 21.36
C GLU A 403 -7.50 10.37 21.50
N SER A 404 -8.24 10.74 20.45
CA SER A 404 -9.71 10.70 20.45
C SER A 404 -10.23 9.26 20.53
N TRP A 405 -11.48 9.03 20.97
CA TRP A 405 -12.06 7.67 20.95
C TRP A 405 -12.13 7.05 19.56
N LYS A 406 -12.39 7.86 18.52
CA LYS A 406 -12.34 7.44 17.12
C LYS A 406 -10.94 6.93 16.76
N ASP A 407 -9.92 7.75 17.01
CA ASP A 407 -8.53 7.42 16.71
C ASP A 407 -8.03 6.26 17.55
N SER A 408 -8.38 6.21 18.83
CA SER A 408 -8.03 5.12 19.74
C SER A 408 -8.58 3.77 19.29
N LEU A 409 -9.85 3.70 18.88
CA LEU A 409 -10.45 2.47 18.35
C LEU A 409 -9.88 2.11 16.98
N THR A 410 -9.56 3.10 16.15
CA THR A 410 -8.90 2.88 14.85
C THR A 410 -7.50 2.30 15.05
N ILE A 411 -6.70 2.87 15.98
CA ILE A 411 -5.38 2.33 16.35
C ILE A 411 -5.51 0.90 16.88
N GLY A 412 -6.43 0.66 17.83
CA GLY A 412 -6.66 -0.68 18.36
C GLY A 412 -7.05 -1.70 17.30
N THR A 413 -7.91 -1.30 16.35
CA THR A 413 -8.32 -2.16 15.23
C THR A 413 -7.16 -2.47 14.28
N LEU A 414 -6.36 -1.46 13.94
CA LEU A 414 -5.18 -1.62 13.09
C LEU A 414 -4.11 -2.49 13.77
N MET A 415 -3.83 -2.25 15.05
CA MET A 415 -2.87 -3.04 15.83
C MET A 415 -3.32 -4.49 16.06
N ASN A 416 -4.61 -4.81 15.87
CA ASN A 416 -5.13 -6.17 15.94
C ASN A 416 -4.84 -7.01 14.67
N THR A 417 -4.21 -6.44 13.64
CA THR A 417 -3.77 -7.19 12.46
C THR A 417 -2.68 -8.20 12.84
N ARG A 418 -2.84 -9.41 12.36
CA ARG A 418 -1.90 -10.51 12.57
C ARG A 418 -1.40 -11.05 11.23
N GLY A 419 -0.32 -11.82 11.24
CA GLY A 419 0.22 -12.35 9.99
C GLY A 419 1.57 -13.02 10.14
N LEU A 420 2.54 -12.63 9.28
CA LEU A 420 3.80 -13.32 9.10
C LEU A 420 4.52 -13.65 10.43
N MET A 421 4.71 -12.66 11.29
CA MET A 421 5.50 -12.80 12.50
C MET A 421 4.86 -13.75 13.50
N GLU A 422 3.54 -13.71 13.61
CA GLU A 422 2.79 -14.67 14.44
C GLU A 422 2.92 -16.08 13.87
N LEU A 423 2.75 -16.26 12.56
CA LEU A 423 2.86 -17.56 11.92
C LEU A 423 4.28 -18.15 12.06
N VAL A 424 5.31 -17.31 12.03
CA VAL A 424 6.69 -17.70 12.35
C VAL A 424 6.79 -18.23 13.77
N ALA A 425 6.27 -17.49 14.75
CA ALA A 425 6.27 -17.91 16.15
C ALA A 425 5.50 -19.23 16.35
N LEU A 426 4.34 -19.38 15.68
CA LEU A 426 3.55 -20.61 15.71
C LEU A 426 4.30 -21.81 15.11
N ASN A 427 4.93 -21.64 13.95
CA ASN A 427 5.73 -22.70 13.32
C ASN A 427 6.90 -23.12 14.22
N ILE A 428 7.62 -22.16 14.80
CA ILE A 428 8.71 -22.46 15.74
C ILE A 428 8.18 -23.25 16.96
N GLY A 429 7.06 -22.81 17.54
CA GLY A 429 6.44 -23.52 18.67
C GLY A 429 5.97 -24.95 18.33
N TYR A 430 5.48 -25.12 17.09
CA TYR A 430 5.08 -26.42 16.55
C TYR A 430 6.30 -27.34 16.31
N GLU A 431 7.35 -26.83 15.65
CA GLU A 431 8.59 -27.57 15.36
C GLU A 431 9.34 -27.99 16.63
N MET A 432 9.27 -27.16 17.67
CA MET A 432 9.81 -27.49 18.99
C MET A 432 8.96 -28.49 19.76
N GLY A 433 7.79 -28.91 19.25
CA GLY A 433 6.86 -29.79 19.91
C GLY A 433 6.16 -29.17 21.12
N VAL A 434 6.24 -27.85 21.31
CA VAL A 434 5.59 -27.14 22.42
C VAL A 434 4.10 -26.92 22.13
N LEU A 435 3.76 -26.62 20.90
CA LEU A 435 2.38 -26.47 20.44
C LEU A 435 1.90 -27.76 19.76
N PRO A 436 0.88 -28.43 20.30
CA PRO A 436 0.30 -29.61 19.66
C PRO A 436 -0.45 -29.20 18.38
N PRO A 437 -0.64 -30.15 17.40
CA PRO A 437 -1.24 -29.83 16.11
C PRO A 437 -2.60 -29.13 16.20
N SER A 438 -3.49 -29.56 17.10
CA SER A 438 -4.82 -28.95 17.27
C SER A 438 -4.75 -27.50 17.73
N ILE A 439 -3.88 -27.18 18.68
CA ILE A 439 -3.68 -25.81 19.17
C ILE A 439 -3.00 -24.95 18.10
N PHE A 440 -2.03 -25.51 17.36
CA PHE A 440 -1.44 -24.80 16.21
C PHE A 440 -2.50 -24.37 15.20
N VAL A 441 -3.40 -25.29 14.81
CA VAL A 441 -4.49 -24.98 13.85
C VAL A 441 -5.43 -23.90 14.41
N ILE A 442 -5.81 -23.98 15.68
CA ILE A 442 -6.65 -22.98 16.33
C ILE A 442 -6.00 -21.60 16.29
N LEU A 443 -4.69 -21.51 16.58
CA LEU A 443 -3.97 -20.24 16.57
C LEU A 443 -3.78 -19.69 15.15
N VAL A 444 -3.62 -20.53 14.13
CA VAL A 444 -3.61 -20.12 12.72
C VAL A 444 -4.98 -19.56 12.31
N ILE A 445 -6.07 -20.23 12.69
CA ILE A 445 -7.43 -19.71 12.45
C ILE A 445 -7.63 -18.39 13.17
N MET A 446 -7.16 -18.26 14.41
CA MET A 446 -7.19 -17.00 15.16
C MET A 446 -6.48 -15.87 14.38
N ALA A 447 -5.28 -16.13 13.84
CA ALA A 447 -4.53 -15.15 13.05
C ALA A 447 -5.29 -14.72 11.78
N LEU A 448 -5.90 -15.67 11.07
CA LEU A 448 -6.71 -15.41 9.88
C LEU A 448 -7.95 -14.59 10.22
N VAL A 449 -8.71 -14.97 11.24
CA VAL A 449 -9.95 -14.31 11.65
C VAL A 449 -9.67 -12.88 12.11
N THR A 450 -8.66 -12.66 12.94
CA THR A 450 -8.32 -11.34 13.47
C THR A 450 -7.84 -10.40 12.38
N THR A 451 -7.11 -10.90 11.38
CA THR A 451 -6.68 -10.09 10.22
C THR A 451 -7.84 -9.80 9.29
N PHE A 452 -8.68 -10.79 9.00
CA PHE A 452 -9.88 -10.61 8.16
C PHE A 452 -10.83 -9.58 8.75
N MET A 453 -11.06 -9.59 10.06
CA MET A 453 -12.00 -8.69 10.74
C MET A 453 -11.51 -7.23 10.82
N THR A 454 -10.23 -6.95 10.56
CA THR A 454 -9.69 -5.58 10.64
C THR A 454 -10.38 -4.63 9.68
N THR A 455 -10.56 -5.01 8.41
CA THR A 455 -11.24 -4.17 7.42
C THR A 455 -12.72 -3.89 7.78
N PRO A 456 -13.55 -4.89 8.12
CA PRO A 456 -14.91 -4.66 8.61
C PRO A 456 -14.98 -3.79 9.88
N LEU A 457 -14.08 -4.01 10.84
CA LEU A 457 -14.05 -3.21 12.08
C LEU A 457 -13.69 -1.74 11.82
N LEU A 458 -12.75 -1.46 10.92
CA LEU A 458 -12.42 -0.10 10.51
C LEU A 458 -13.64 0.60 9.90
N HIS A 459 -14.37 -0.08 9.00
CA HIS A 459 -15.60 0.46 8.45
C HIS A 459 -16.68 0.70 9.52
N LEU A 460 -16.78 -0.21 10.50
CA LEU A 460 -17.71 -0.04 11.61
C LEU A 460 -17.36 1.20 12.46
N VAL A 461 -16.09 1.37 12.81
CA VAL A 461 -15.61 2.55 13.56
C VAL A 461 -15.90 3.83 12.77
N GLU A 462 -15.54 3.87 11.49
CA GLU A 462 -15.85 5.01 10.62
C GLU A 462 -17.36 5.30 10.60
N HIS A 463 -18.18 4.30 10.39
CA HIS A 463 -19.65 4.46 10.31
C HIS A 463 -20.26 5.00 11.61
N ILE A 464 -19.79 4.51 12.77
CA ILE A 464 -20.29 4.96 14.09
C ILE A 464 -19.95 6.43 14.33
N PHE A 465 -18.73 6.85 13.97
CA PHE A 465 -18.27 8.22 14.27
C PHE A 465 -18.62 9.21 13.17
N VAL A 466 -18.64 8.84 11.87
CA VAL A 466 -19.05 9.73 10.76
C VAL A 466 -20.52 10.10 10.88
N ARG A 467 -21.41 9.16 11.18
CA ARG A 467 -22.83 9.49 11.46
C ARG A 467 -23.03 10.48 12.60
N ARG A 468 -22.09 10.56 13.53
CA ARG A 468 -22.12 11.51 14.63
C ARG A 468 -21.62 12.90 14.21
N GLU A 469 -20.66 12.97 13.30
CA GLU A 469 -20.11 14.23 12.75
C GLU A 469 -21.04 14.86 11.70
N GLU A 470 -21.69 14.07 10.84
CA GLU A 470 -22.66 14.55 9.84
C GLU A 470 -23.87 15.25 10.49
N LYS A 471 -24.30 14.81 11.67
CA LYS A 471 -25.38 15.50 12.42
C LYS A 471 -24.96 16.85 12.99
N LEU A 472 -23.67 17.17 13.03
CA LEU A 472 -23.13 18.43 13.61
C LEU A 472 -22.63 19.43 12.55
N SER A 473 -22.55 19.08 11.26
CA SER A 473 -21.97 19.92 10.20
C SER A 473 -22.95 20.19 9.06
N LEU A 474 -23.69 21.30 9.17
CA LEU A 474 -24.34 22.01 8.03
C LEU A 474 -23.30 22.86 7.26
N LYS A 475 -22.03 22.43 7.14
CA LYS A 475 -21.00 23.17 6.42
C LYS A 475 -20.90 22.66 5.00
N HIS A 476 -20.98 23.57 4.03
CA HIS A 476 -20.65 23.24 2.64
C HIS A 476 -19.21 22.79 2.52
N LYS A 477 -18.98 21.69 1.84
CA LYS A 477 -17.65 21.12 1.60
C LYS A 477 -17.13 21.57 0.26
N LEU A 478 -15.99 22.27 0.26
CA LEU A 478 -15.36 22.80 -0.93
C LEU A 478 -13.98 22.15 -1.10
N ILE A 479 -13.70 21.57 -2.29
CA ILE A 479 -12.43 20.94 -2.60
C ILE A 479 -11.73 21.71 -3.71
N PHE A 480 -10.41 21.93 -3.58
CA PHE A 480 -9.60 22.40 -4.68
C PHE A 480 -8.33 21.57 -4.85
N CYS A 481 -7.99 21.31 -6.13
CA CYS A 481 -6.83 20.50 -6.50
C CYS A 481 -5.81 21.34 -7.25
N PHE A 482 -4.53 21.20 -6.88
CA PHE A 482 -3.43 21.93 -7.50
C PHE A 482 -2.17 21.06 -7.65
N GLY A 483 -1.37 21.39 -8.67
CA GLY A 483 -0.12 20.68 -8.96
C GLY A 483 1.16 21.44 -8.53
N ARG A 484 1.06 22.75 -8.19
CA ARG A 484 2.19 23.59 -7.76
C ARG A 484 1.83 24.38 -6.53
N PRO A 485 2.78 24.61 -5.58
CA PRO A 485 2.52 25.35 -4.33
C PRO A 485 1.92 26.74 -4.54
N GLU A 486 2.38 27.48 -5.55
CA GLU A 486 1.89 28.81 -5.89
C GLU A 486 0.42 28.79 -6.33
N SER A 487 0.03 27.74 -7.06
CA SER A 487 -1.35 27.58 -7.53
C SER A 487 -2.32 27.35 -6.38
N GLY A 488 -1.92 26.63 -5.34
CA GLY A 488 -2.75 26.40 -4.15
C GLY A 488 -3.15 27.71 -3.46
N ARG A 489 -2.21 28.63 -3.31
CA ARG A 489 -2.48 29.98 -2.77
C ARG A 489 -3.51 30.74 -3.61
N VAL A 490 -3.33 30.75 -4.95
CA VAL A 490 -4.23 31.46 -5.85
C VAL A 490 -5.62 30.87 -5.87
N LEU A 491 -5.77 29.53 -5.87
CA LEU A 491 -7.08 28.89 -5.81
C LEU A 491 -7.83 29.18 -4.51
N LEU A 492 -7.14 29.29 -3.39
CA LEU A 492 -7.76 29.73 -2.14
C LEU A 492 -8.27 31.17 -2.24
N SER A 493 -7.51 32.08 -2.89
CA SER A 493 -7.94 33.46 -3.13
C SER A 493 -9.15 33.52 -4.08
N ILE A 494 -9.24 32.64 -5.07
CA ILE A 494 -10.43 32.51 -5.93
C ILE A 494 -11.66 32.05 -5.12
N TYR A 495 -11.50 31.09 -4.20
CA TYR A 495 -12.60 30.71 -3.33
C TYR A 495 -13.02 31.84 -2.38
N ASP A 496 -12.06 32.62 -1.85
CA ASP A 496 -12.36 33.79 -1.04
C ASP A 496 -13.12 34.85 -1.84
N LEU A 497 -12.74 35.06 -3.10
CA LEU A 497 -13.42 35.95 -4.02
C LEU A 497 -14.88 35.52 -4.28
N LEU A 498 -15.11 34.22 -4.54
CA LEU A 498 -16.44 33.66 -4.85
C LEU A 498 -17.39 33.60 -3.63
N PHE A 499 -16.86 33.28 -2.44
CA PHE A 499 -17.66 32.99 -1.26
C PHE A 499 -17.50 34.03 -0.14
N GLY A 500 -16.44 34.82 -0.11
CA GLY A 500 -16.18 35.89 0.84
C GLY A 500 -16.35 35.46 2.30
N LYS A 501 -17.14 36.21 3.06
CA LYS A 501 -17.39 35.94 4.50
C LYS A 501 -17.99 34.55 4.78
N GLN A 502 -18.65 33.95 3.80
CA GLN A 502 -19.25 32.61 3.93
C GLN A 502 -18.18 31.50 3.91
N LEU A 503 -17.00 31.77 3.31
CA LEU A 503 -15.91 30.80 3.23
C LEU A 503 -15.45 30.30 4.61
N LYS A 504 -15.48 31.16 5.64
CA LYS A 504 -15.13 30.81 7.03
C LYS A 504 -16.07 29.78 7.67
N LYS A 505 -17.28 29.63 7.13
CA LYS A 505 -18.25 28.66 7.61
C LYS A 505 -18.20 27.32 6.87
N ASN A 506 -17.44 27.27 5.76
CA ASN A 506 -17.33 26.10 4.91
C ASN A 506 -16.18 25.20 5.34
N HIS A 507 -16.25 23.92 5.01
CA HIS A 507 -15.17 22.97 5.17
C HIS A 507 -14.33 22.93 3.88
N LEU A 508 -13.10 23.41 3.96
CA LEU A 508 -12.19 23.49 2.81
C LEU A 508 -11.17 22.36 2.85
N ILE A 509 -11.02 21.68 1.74
CA ILE A 509 -10.01 20.62 1.56
C ILE A 509 -9.13 21.01 0.36
N ALA A 510 -7.84 21.11 0.61
CA ALA A 510 -6.83 21.36 -0.41
C ALA A 510 -6.12 20.06 -0.78
N ALA A 511 -6.25 19.62 -2.01
CA ALA A 511 -5.64 18.39 -2.49
C ALA A 511 -4.45 18.72 -3.41
N HIS A 512 -3.27 18.17 -3.06
CA HIS A 512 -2.07 18.24 -3.89
C HIS A 512 -1.64 16.84 -4.30
N TYR A 513 -1.49 16.65 -5.61
CA TYR A 513 -1.06 15.39 -6.18
C TYR A 513 0.30 15.53 -6.85
N THR A 514 1.25 14.69 -6.45
CA THR A 514 2.54 14.56 -7.14
C THR A 514 2.49 13.35 -8.06
N VAL A 515 2.79 13.57 -9.34
CA VAL A 515 2.85 12.48 -10.32
C VAL A 515 4.23 11.82 -10.26
N GLY A 516 4.28 10.52 -9.95
CA GLY A 516 5.51 9.73 -9.89
C GLY A 516 5.27 8.37 -9.25
N THR A 517 6.12 7.41 -9.61
CA THR A 517 6.11 6.05 -9.07
C THR A 517 7.11 5.86 -7.92
N ASP A 518 8.07 6.79 -7.70
CA ASP A 518 9.31 6.55 -6.97
C ASP A 518 9.57 7.51 -5.79
N LEU A 519 8.56 8.18 -5.25
CA LEU A 519 8.80 9.02 -4.07
C LEU A 519 8.76 8.18 -2.80
N ASN A 520 9.93 8.07 -2.15
CA ASN A 520 10.07 7.46 -0.84
C ASN A 520 9.05 8.06 0.14
N PRO A 521 8.20 7.26 0.79
CA PRO A 521 7.21 7.72 1.77
C PRO A 521 7.80 8.62 2.87
N LEU A 522 9.07 8.43 3.21
CA LEU A 522 9.79 9.22 4.22
C LEU A 522 10.06 10.68 3.81
N ASN A 523 10.18 10.95 2.51
CA ASN A 523 10.32 12.31 1.99
C ASN A 523 8.97 12.97 1.70
N ALA A 524 7.90 12.21 1.75
CA ALA A 524 6.56 12.68 1.45
C ALA A 524 6.06 13.75 2.43
N GLU A 525 6.44 13.69 3.71
CA GLU A 525 6.12 14.75 4.70
C GLU A 525 6.84 16.06 4.37
N HIS A 526 8.10 15.99 3.95
CA HIS A 526 8.85 17.18 3.54
C HIS A 526 8.23 17.82 2.30
N TYR A 527 7.95 17.03 1.26
CA TYR A 527 7.29 17.51 0.05
C TYR A 527 5.85 18.00 0.32
N ALA A 528 5.11 17.32 1.20
CA ALA A 528 3.80 17.78 1.62
C ALA A 528 3.87 19.14 2.32
N SER A 529 4.77 19.29 3.30
CA SER A 529 4.92 20.56 4.04
C SER A 529 5.32 21.71 3.12
N GLU A 530 6.22 21.48 2.17
CA GLU A 530 6.66 22.45 1.17
C GLU A 530 5.52 22.79 0.19
N SER A 531 4.77 21.81 -0.27
CA SER A 531 3.65 21.98 -1.21
C SER A 531 2.51 22.82 -0.63
N PHE A 532 2.26 22.74 0.66
CA PHE A 532 1.20 23.49 1.33
C PHE A 532 1.68 24.77 2.06
N ALA A 533 2.98 25.07 2.11
CA ALA A 533 3.51 26.19 2.86
C ALA A 533 2.88 27.53 2.47
N LEU A 534 2.83 27.85 1.18
CA LEU A 534 2.25 29.10 0.68
C LEU A 534 0.74 29.16 0.87
N LEU A 535 0.06 28.02 0.72
CA LEU A 535 -1.38 27.91 0.97
C LEU A 535 -1.71 28.17 2.44
N ASN A 536 -0.99 27.52 3.35
CA ASN A 536 -1.22 27.67 4.80
C ASN A 536 -0.92 29.09 5.27
N GLN A 537 0.08 29.76 4.66
CA GLN A 537 0.34 31.18 4.92
C GLN A 537 -0.85 32.06 4.48
N GLN A 538 -1.45 31.78 3.33
CA GLN A 538 -2.63 32.52 2.84
C GLN A 538 -3.86 32.20 3.69
N ALA A 539 -4.09 30.94 4.06
CA ALA A 539 -5.17 30.52 4.94
C ALA A 539 -5.09 31.24 6.31
N ALA A 540 -3.88 31.35 6.87
CA ALA A 540 -3.67 32.10 8.11
C ALA A 540 -3.99 33.59 7.98
N LYS A 541 -3.63 34.24 6.85
CA LYS A 541 -3.98 35.65 6.58
C LYS A 541 -5.49 35.87 6.50
N LEU A 542 -6.21 34.93 5.87
CA LEU A 542 -7.67 34.99 5.74
C LEU A 542 -8.41 34.51 7.01
N ASN A 543 -7.67 33.98 7.99
CA ASN A 543 -8.22 33.32 9.17
C ASN A 543 -9.23 32.21 8.83
N ILE A 544 -8.80 31.31 7.94
CA ILE A 544 -9.57 30.18 7.41
C ILE A 544 -8.81 28.89 7.74
N GLN A 545 -9.55 27.84 8.10
CA GLN A 545 -9.01 26.50 8.31
C GLN A 545 -9.12 25.70 7.02
N VAL A 546 -8.03 25.07 6.57
CA VAL A 546 -7.96 24.26 5.36
C VAL A 546 -7.34 22.92 5.71
N ASP A 547 -8.03 21.84 5.35
CA ASP A 547 -7.51 20.49 5.50
C ASP A 547 -6.64 20.12 4.29
N ASN A 548 -5.40 19.74 4.56
CA ASN A 548 -4.42 19.44 3.53
C ASN A 548 -4.44 17.95 3.18
N HIS A 549 -4.73 17.63 1.93
CA HIS A 549 -4.68 16.28 1.38
C HIS A 549 -3.55 16.15 0.36
N TYR A 550 -2.52 15.35 0.68
CA TYR A 550 -1.37 15.09 -0.21
C TYR A 550 -1.35 13.65 -0.66
N ARG A 551 -1.14 13.42 -1.94
CA ARG A 551 -0.98 12.07 -2.49
C ARG A 551 0.01 12.01 -3.64
N VAL A 552 0.77 10.90 -3.73
CA VAL A 552 1.60 10.55 -4.88
C VAL A 552 0.87 9.49 -5.69
N THR A 553 0.75 9.70 -7.00
CA THR A 553 0.01 8.79 -7.89
C THR A 553 0.54 8.81 -9.31
N ASP A 554 0.45 7.70 -10.00
CA ASP A 554 0.65 7.56 -11.45
C ASP A 554 -0.66 7.79 -12.24
N LYS A 555 -1.82 7.75 -11.57
CA LYS A 555 -3.17 7.83 -12.14
C LYS A 555 -3.95 9.04 -11.64
N LEU A 556 -3.42 10.23 -11.91
CA LEU A 556 -3.93 11.50 -11.37
C LEU A 556 -5.45 11.68 -11.52
N VAL A 557 -5.99 11.45 -12.72
CA VAL A 557 -7.42 11.67 -13.03
C VAL A 557 -8.31 10.74 -12.19
N GLN A 558 -7.97 9.46 -12.16
CA GLN A 558 -8.74 8.46 -11.42
C GLN A 558 -8.72 8.72 -9.91
N GLU A 559 -7.58 9.20 -9.39
CA GLU A 559 -7.45 9.56 -7.99
C GLU A 559 -8.27 10.79 -7.61
N ILE A 560 -8.29 11.84 -8.43
CA ILE A 560 -9.14 13.01 -8.20
C ILE A 560 -10.62 12.59 -8.23
N ILE A 561 -11.04 11.78 -9.21
CA ILE A 561 -12.42 11.30 -9.32
C ILE A 561 -12.80 10.46 -8.10
N HIS A 562 -11.94 9.55 -7.68
CA HIS A 562 -12.18 8.70 -6.52
C HIS A 562 -12.29 9.53 -5.23
N PHE A 563 -11.38 10.48 -5.05
CA PHE A 563 -11.39 11.38 -3.90
C PHE A 563 -12.67 12.23 -3.85
N VAL A 564 -13.06 12.85 -4.97
CA VAL A 564 -14.28 13.67 -5.05
C VAL A 564 -15.54 12.84 -4.83
N ARG A 565 -15.57 11.60 -5.34
CA ARG A 565 -16.71 10.69 -5.11
C ARG A 565 -16.86 10.28 -3.64
N ASN A 566 -15.75 10.13 -2.92
CA ASN A 566 -15.79 9.76 -1.51
C ASN A 566 -16.11 10.95 -0.60
N GLU A 567 -15.62 12.13 -0.94
CA GLU A 567 -15.79 13.34 -0.12
C GLU A 567 -17.12 14.07 -0.35
N HIS A 568 -17.80 13.80 -1.48
CA HIS A 568 -19.07 14.45 -1.86
C HIS A 568 -19.08 15.98 -1.69
N PRO A 569 -18.16 16.73 -2.32
CA PRO A 569 -18.12 18.18 -2.17
C PRO A 569 -19.27 18.89 -2.87
N ASP A 570 -19.61 20.09 -2.38
CA ASP A 570 -20.55 20.99 -3.04
C ASP A 570 -19.94 21.69 -4.26
N MET A 571 -18.61 21.79 -4.33
CA MET A 571 -17.87 22.33 -5.47
C MET A 571 -16.44 21.80 -5.51
N LEU A 572 -15.96 21.49 -6.72
CA LEU A 572 -14.57 21.16 -7.02
C LEU A 572 -13.93 22.28 -7.83
N LEU A 573 -12.79 22.82 -7.38
CA LEU A 573 -11.99 23.79 -8.12
C LEU A 573 -10.67 23.16 -8.57
N LEU A 574 -10.40 23.16 -9.86
CA LEU A 574 -9.18 22.62 -10.46
C LEU A 574 -8.29 23.75 -10.97
N GLY A 575 -7.02 23.71 -10.62
CA GLY A 575 -6.01 24.57 -11.22
C GLY A 575 -5.49 23.96 -12.53
N ALA A 576 -5.78 24.55 -13.67
CA ALA A 576 -5.13 24.24 -14.94
C ALA A 576 -3.76 24.93 -14.94
N GLY A 577 -2.66 24.13 -15.06
CA GLY A 577 -1.28 24.60 -14.83
C GLY A 577 -0.85 25.86 -15.60
N SER A 578 0.09 26.59 -15.02
CA SER A 578 0.59 27.90 -15.46
C SER A 578 1.60 27.89 -16.64
N HIS A 579 1.71 26.83 -17.42
CA HIS A 579 2.62 26.79 -18.55
C HIS A 579 2.01 27.38 -19.82
N TYR A 580 1.70 28.66 -19.75
CA TYR A 580 1.65 29.49 -20.94
C TYR A 580 2.66 30.64 -20.73
N ARG A 581 3.92 30.39 -21.08
CA ARG A 581 4.90 31.45 -21.29
C ARG A 581 4.88 31.77 -22.77
N SER A 582 4.44 32.95 -23.08
CA SER A 582 4.40 33.52 -24.43
C SER A 582 5.79 33.77 -25.05
N ASP A 583 6.88 33.38 -24.43
CA ASP A 583 8.24 33.78 -24.78
C ASP A 583 9.04 32.75 -25.56
N MET A 584 8.42 31.63 -26.00
CA MET A 584 9.10 30.70 -26.93
C MET A 584 8.36 30.61 -28.27
N PRO A 585 8.81 31.34 -29.29
CA PRO A 585 8.29 31.16 -30.65
C PRO A 585 8.80 29.81 -31.18
N GLY A 586 7.90 28.95 -31.56
CA GLY A 586 8.18 27.85 -32.48
C GLY A 586 8.33 26.44 -31.93
N THR A 587 7.90 26.12 -30.71
CA THR A 587 7.91 24.73 -30.20
C THR A 587 6.55 24.03 -30.43
N PRO A 588 6.46 22.96 -31.26
CA PRO A 588 5.23 22.19 -31.48
C PRO A 588 4.65 21.52 -30.25
N GLY A 589 5.37 21.49 -29.13
CA GLY A 589 4.94 20.84 -27.88
C GLY A 589 3.88 21.58 -27.05
N ALA A 590 3.70 22.91 -27.26
CA ALA A 590 2.76 23.69 -26.44
C ALA A 590 1.28 23.39 -26.77
N ILE A 591 0.97 23.08 -28.02
CA ILE A 591 -0.37 22.70 -28.45
C ILE A 591 -0.77 21.33 -27.97
N LEU A 592 0.17 20.39 -27.92
CA LEU A 592 -0.06 19.02 -27.44
C LEU A 592 -0.41 19.00 -25.95
N TRP A 593 0.17 19.89 -25.14
CA TRP A 593 -0.11 19.99 -23.70
C TRP A 593 -1.48 20.55 -23.37
N LEU A 594 -1.96 21.52 -24.12
CA LEU A 594 -3.31 22.08 -23.95
C LEU A 594 -4.39 21.04 -24.29
N THR A 595 -4.19 20.27 -25.35
CA THR A 595 -5.10 19.21 -25.79
C THR A 595 -5.13 18.06 -24.77
N LEU A 596 -3.97 17.58 -24.30
CA LEU A 596 -3.86 16.51 -23.31
C LEU A 596 -4.45 16.91 -21.93
N PHE A 597 -4.38 18.19 -21.57
CA PHE A 597 -4.95 18.67 -20.31
C PHE A 597 -6.47 18.87 -20.42
N ARG A 598 -6.97 19.27 -21.58
CA ARG A 598 -8.40 19.39 -21.88
C ARG A 598 -9.10 18.05 -21.75
N ASP A 599 -8.57 17.00 -22.38
CA ASP A 599 -9.14 15.65 -22.29
C ASP A 599 -9.22 15.12 -20.86
N LYS A 600 -8.22 15.41 -20.03
CA LYS A 600 -8.19 15.00 -18.61
C LYS A 600 -9.20 15.76 -17.75
N ILE A 601 -9.37 17.05 -17.99
CA ILE A 601 -10.36 17.87 -17.28
C ILE A 601 -11.77 17.47 -17.71
N ASP A 602 -11.99 17.24 -19.00
CA ASP A 602 -13.27 16.78 -19.53
C ASP A 602 -13.66 15.41 -18.94
N GLU A 603 -12.70 14.49 -18.81
CA GLU A 603 -12.91 13.20 -18.13
C GLU A 603 -13.34 13.37 -16.65
N ILE A 604 -12.67 14.27 -15.90
CA ILE A 604 -13.05 14.58 -14.53
C ILE A 604 -14.47 15.18 -14.49
N MET A 605 -14.72 16.18 -15.35
CA MET A 605 -16.01 16.85 -15.43
C MET A 605 -17.16 15.91 -15.78
N GLU A 606 -16.93 14.89 -16.60
CA GLU A 606 -17.95 13.90 -16.96
C GLU A 606 -18.27 12.92 -15.83
N GLN A 607 -17.29 12.58 -15.04
CA GLN A 607 -17.39 11.51 -14.04
C GLN A 607 -17.78 11.99 -12.63
N VAL A 608 -17.63 13.29 -12.33
CA VAL A 608 -18.02 13.86 -11.03
C VAL A 608 -19.43 14.45 -11.05
N LYS A 609 -20.15 14.35 -9.92
CA LYS A 609 -21.54 14.80 -9.78
C LYS A 609 -21.68 16.22 -9.20
N CYS A 610 -20.60 16.81 -8.70
CA CYS A 610 -20.63 18.17 -8.16
C CYS A 610 -20.34 19.22 -9.26
N PRO A 611 -20.67 20.50 -9.05
CA PRO A 611 -20.18 21.61 -9.87
C PRO A 611 -18.64 21.60 -9.91
N VAL A 612 -18.08 21.81 -11.11
CA VAL A 612 -16.63 21.87 -11.33
C VAL A 612 -16.27 23.22 -11.88
N ALA A 613 -15.31 23.90 -11.22
CA ALA A 613 -14.70 25.11 -11.71
C ALA A 613 -13.25 24.82 -12.13
N VAL A 614 -12.84 25.33 -13.26
CA VAL A 614 -11.48 25.20 -13.79
C VAL A 614 -10.87 26.59 -13.90
N PHE A 615 -9.77 26.79 -13.18
CA PHE A 615 -9.06 28.06 -13.20
C PHE A 615 -7.80 27.97 -14.07
N VAL A 616 -7.76 28.79 -15.13
CA VAL A 616 -6.61 28.96 -16.02
C VAL A 616 -5.87 30.24 -15.61
N ASN A 617 -4.72 30.08 -14.98
CA ASN A 617 -3.93 31.22 -14.51
C ASN A 617 -3.06 31.79 -15.64
N ARG A 618 -3.33 33.04 -16.03
CA ARG A 618 -2.53 33.82 -16.98
C ARG A 618 -2.04 35.12 -16.31
N GLN A 619 -1.23 34.98 -15.24
CA GLN A 619 -0.71 36.09 -14.43
C GLN A 619 -1.76 36.82 -13.57
N TYR A 620 -2.80 36.09 -13.12
CA TYR A 620 -3.78 36.65 -12.17
C TYR A 620 -3.11 37.25 -10.93
N ARG A 621 -3.54 38.46 -10.58
CA ARG A 621 -3.14 39.17 -9.35
C ARG A 621 -4.37 39.46 -8.50
N GLU A 622 -4.24 39.36 -7.17
CA GLU A 622 -5.31 39.75 -6.25
C GLU A 622 -5.64 41.24 -6.45
N GLY A 623 -6.92 41.58 -6.50
CA GLY A 623 -7.39 42.95 -6.71
C GLY A 623 -7.55 43.39 -8.17
N THR A 624 -7.37 42.47 -9.14
CA THR A 624 -7.69 42.76 -10.55
C THR A 624 -9.20 42.80 -10.77
N THR A 625 -9.62 43.43 -11.86
CA THR A 625 -11.02 43.50 -12.29
C THR A 625 -11.58 42.11 -12.50
N VAL A 626 -12.82 41.88 -12.04
CA VAL A 626 -13.53 40.63 -12.23
C VAL A 626 -14.66 40.86 -13.21
N SER A 627 -14.69 40.05 -14.26
CA SER A 627 -15.64 40.17 -15.34
C SER A 627 -16.40 38.87 -15.56
N PHE A 628 -17.73 38.95 -15.66
CA PHE A 628 -18.58 37.81 -16.00
C PHE A 628 -18.97 37.87 -17.45
N VAL A 629 -18.84 36.77 -18.18
CA VAL A 629 -19.32 36.61 -19.55
C VAL A 629 -20.61 35.78 -19.50
N LEU A 630 -21.72 36.40 -19.90
CA LEU A 630 -23.05 35.80 -19.80
C LEU A 630 -23.71 35.77 -21.18
N GLY A 631 -24.02 34.57 -21.67
CA GLY A 631 -24.57 34.30 -23.00
C GLY A 631 -26.09 34.01 -23.02
N GLY A 632 -26.82 34.31 -21.90
CA GLY A 632 -28.27 34.09 -21.81
C GLY A 632 -28.70 33.22 -20.66
N MET A 633 -29.89 32.63 -20.71
CA MET A 633 -30.52 31.82 -19.65
C MET A 633 -29.65 30.63 -19.16
N ILE A 634 -28.81 30.09 -20.03
CA ILE A 634 -27.91 28.98 -19.67
C ILE A 634 -26.92 29.36 -18.57
N ASP A 635 -26.57 30.64 -18.48
CA ASP A 635 -25.61 31.15 -17.52
C ASP A 635 -26.23 31.66 -16.20
N LEU A 636 -27.55 31.53 -16.02
CA LEU A 636 -28.26 32.00 -14.83
C LEU A 636 -27.70 31.43 -13.52
N PHE A 637 -27.16 30.22 -13.53
CA PHE A 637 -26.54 29.66 -12.32
C PHE A 637 -25.34 30.48 -11.83
N LEU A 638 -24.68 31.24 -12.71
CA LEU A 638 -23.56 32.12 -12.36
C LEU A 638 -24.03 33.32 -11.51
N PHE A 639 -25.31 33.71 -11.60
CA PHE A 639 -25.86 34.79 -10.80
C PHE A 639 -25.73 34.54 -9.30
N SER A 640 -25.75 33.29 -8.86
CA SER A 640 -25.55 32.93 -7.47
C SER A 640 -24.14 33.30 -6.96
N TYR A 641 -23.13 33.21 -7.79
CA TYR A 641 -21.76 33.62 -7.48
C TYR A 641 -21.61 35.13 -7.61
N LEU A 642 -22.17 35.70 -8.64
CA LEU A 642 -22.19 37.14 -8.90
C LEU A 642 -22.81 37.91 -7.74
N ASP A 643 -24.02 37.52 -7.31
CA ASP A 643 -24.73 38.17 -6.19
C ASP A 643 -23.94 38.09 -4.88
N LYS A 644 -23.31 36.94 -4.59
CA LYS A 644 -22.41 36.80 -3.43
C LYS A 644 -21.20 37.74 -3.49
N MET A 645 -20.59 37.91 -4.66
CA MET A 645 -19.45 38.81 -4.84
C MET A 645 -19.87 40.26 -4.62
N LEU A 646 -21.02 40.69 -5.19
CA LEU A 646 -21.54 42.02 -5.01
C LEU A 646 -21.93 42.31 -3.53
N GLN A 647 -22.55 41.35 -2.83
CA GLN A 647 -22.82 41.42 -1.40
C GLN A 647 -21.54 41.55 -0.54
N ASN A 648 -20.41 41.00 -0.99
CA ASN A 648 -19.12 41.15 -0.34
C ASN A 648 -18.39 42.46 -0.71
N GLY A 649 -18.98 43.32 -1.55
CA GLY A 649 -18.45 44.63 -1.88
C GLY A 649 -17.49 44.68 -3.06
N HIS A 650 -17.44 43.60 -3.87
CA HIS A 650 -16.64 43.59 -5.08
C HIS A 650 -17.34 44.31 -6.22
N SER A 651 -16.59 45.04 -7.03
CA SER A 651 -17.09 45.62 -8.30
C SER A 651 -16.87 44.60 -9.42
N VAL A 652 -17.88 44.45 -10.30
CA VAL A 652 -17.87 43.43 -11.33
C VAL A 652 -18.28 44.04 -12.66
N ARG A 653 -17.61 43.65 -13.76
CA ARG A 653 -18.03 43.92 -15.12
C ARG A 653 -18.85 42.78 -15.69
N LEU A 654 -19.94 43.09 -16.36
CA LEU A 654 -20.80 42.10 -17.00
C LEU A 654 -20.68 42.27 -18.52
N PHE A 655 -20.09 41.29 -19.16
CA PHE A 655 -20.04 41.18 -20.62
C PHE A 655 -21.23 40.35 -21.10
N LEU A 656 -22.15 40.99 -21.80
CA LEU A 656 -23.40 40.40 -22.23
C LEU A 656 -23.42 40.25 -23.74
N PHE A 657 -23.72 39.04 -24.21
CA PHE A 657 -24.10 38.86 -25.61
C PHE A 657 -25.49 39.45 -25.85
N ASP A 658 -25.70 40.07 -26.99
CA ASP A 658 -27.04 40.57 -27.34
C ASP A 658 -28.01 39.38 -27.47
N THR A 659 -29.05 39.39 -26.63
CA THR A 659 -30.05 38.33 -26.56
C THR A 659 -31.44 38.94 -26.49
N ASP A 660 -32.40 38.36 -27.20
CA ASP A 660 -33.80 38.77 -27.19
C ASP A 660 -34.58 38.24 -25.97
N ASP A 661 -33.92 37.59 -25.03
CA ASP A 661 -34.56 36.97 -23.85
C ASP A 661 -34.91 38.04 -22.79
N GLU A 662 -36.21 38.36 -22.73
CA GLU A 662 -36.76 39.37 -21.79
C GLU A 662 -36.56 39.01 -20.32
N GLU A 663 -36.63 37.70 -19.97
CA GLU A 663 -36.46 37.24 -18.56
C GLU A 663 -34.99 37.44 -18.15
N PHE A 664 -34.07 37.11 -19.01
CA PHE A 664 -32.63 37.30 -18.74
C PHE A 664 -32.30 38.80 -18.59
N ARG A 665 -32.80 39.67 -19.51
CA ARG A 665 -32.63 41.12 -19.39
C ARG A 665 -33.23 41.68 -18.11
N GLY A 666 -34.47 41.24 -17.74
CA GLY A 666 -35.07 41.67 -16.51
C GLY A 666 -34.27 41.34 -15.25
N ARG A 667 -33.55 40.18 -15.22
CA ARG A 667 -32.67 39.85 -14.09
C ARG A 667 -31.41 40.69 -14.05
N ILE A 668 -30.87 41.07 -15.20
CA ILE A 668 -29.72 42.01 -15.29
C ILE A 668 -30.13 43.39 -14.76
N ASP A 669 -31.29 43.88 -15.21
CA ASP A 669 -31.82 45.18 -14.75
C ASP A 669 -32.06 45.21 -13.23
N ASP A 670 -32.65 44.14 -12.68
CA ASP A 670 -32.83 43.97 -11.23
C ASP A 670 -31.51 44.01 -10.47
N LEU A 671 -30.45 43.45 -11.03
CA LEU A 671 -29.14 43.40 -10.42
C LEU A 671 -28.46 44.78 -10.48
N GLN A 672 -28.61 45.50 -11.58
CA GLN A 672 -28.12 46.86 -11.74
C GLN A 672 -28.84 47.85 -10.80
N VAL A 673 -30.13 47.67 -10.59
CA VAL A 673 -30.91 48.47 -9.62
C VAL A 673 -30.47 48.23 -8.18
N ARG A 674 -30.12 46.95 -7.84
CA ARG A 674 -29.65 46.62 -6.48
C ARG A 674 -28.22 47.06 -6.18
N TYR A 675 -27.35 47.05 -7.22
CA TYR A 675 -25.92 47.36 -7.04
C TYR A 675 -25.41 48.35 -8.11
N PRO A 676 -25.91 49.58 -8.16
CA PRO A 676 -25.67 50.48 -9.28
C PRO A 676 -24.20 50.98 -9.39
N GLU A 677 -23.48 51.04 -8.24
CA GLU A 677 -22.08 51.53 -8.24
C GLU A 677 -21.06 50.36 -8.42
N GLN A 678 -21.51 49.12 -8.28
CA GLN A 678 -20.63 47.93 -8.32
C GLN A 678 -20.75 47.14 -9.60
N THR A 679 -21.73 47.40 -10.44
CA THR A 679 -21.98 46.70 -11.70
C THR A 679 -21.77 47.61 -12.88
N MET A 680 -20.87 47.21 -13.82
CA MET A 680 -20.66 47.84 -15.10
C MET A 680 -21.08 46.88 -16.22
N ILE A 681 -22.04 47.25 -17.02
CA ILE A 681 -22.54 46.41 -18.12
C ILE A 681 -21.87 46.85 -19.42
N VAL A 682 -21.35 45.86 -20.15
CA VAL A 682 -20.73 46.03 -21.49
C VAL A 682 -21.41 45.06 -22.43
N TRP A 683 -22.08 45.58 -23.42
CA TRP A 683 -22.66 44.79 -24.52
C TRP A 683 -21.60 44.60 -25.59
N PHE A 684 -21.43 43.36 -26.07
CA PHE A 684 -20.48 43.07 -27.13
C PHE A 684 -21.10 42.22 -28.23
N GLU A 685 -20.69 42.46 -29.45
CA GLU A 685 -21.18 41.80 -30.67
C GLU A 685 -20.23 40.67 -31.11
N GLY A 686 -18.95 40.78 -30.78
CA GLY A 686 -17.90 39.83 -31.19
C GLY A 686 -16.92 39.50 -30.11
N VAL A 687 -16.27 38.34 -30.21
CA VAL A 687 -15.29 37.81 -29.25
C VAL A 687 -14.01 38.67 -29.17
N GLU A 688 -13.71 39.39 -30.26
CA GLU A 688 -12.55 40.32 -30.35
C GLU A 688 -12.69 41.50 -29.39
N ASP A 689 -13.91 41.90 -29.06
CA ASP A 689 -14.18 42.98 -28.10
C ASP A 689 -13.77 42.58 -26.64
N LEU A 690 -13.94 41.31 -26.31
CA LEU A 690 -13.50 40.76 -25.01
C LEU A 690 -11.97 40.84 -24.83
N VAL A 691 -11.21 40.62 -25.90
CA VAL A 691 -9.74 40.63 -25.86
C VAL A 691 -9.23 42.08 -25.76
N THR A 692 -9.91 43.03 -26.38
CA THR A 692 -9.47 44.43 -26.36
C THR A 692 -9.76 45.14 -25.05
N GLU A 693 -10.85 44.79 -24.37
CA GLU A 693 -11.29 45.45 -23.15
C GLU A 693 -10.77 44.83 -21.84
N GLU A 694 -10.34 43.56 -21.84
CA GLU A 694 -9.97 42.84 -20.63
C GLU A 694 -8.60 42.13 -20.72
N LYS A 695 -7.52 42.93 -20.70
CA LYS A 695 -6.15 42.38 -20.81
C LYS A 695 -5.57 41.82 -19.55
N ASP A 696 -5.99 42.28 -18.35
CA ASP A 696 -5.35 41.96 -17.08
C ASP A 696 -6.32 41.46 -15.97
N GLY A 697 -7.57 41.11 -16.32
CA GLY A 697 -8.63 40.73 -15.38
C GLY A 697 -8.79 39.24 -15.11
N LEU A 698 -9.87 38.91 -14.40
CA LEU A 698 -10.39 37.55 -14.24
C LEU A 698 -11.72 37.44 -14.94
N LEU A 699 -11.78 36.63 -15.99
CA LEU A 699 -13.01 36.32 -16.72
C LEU A 699 -13.68 35.08 -16.10
N ILE A 700 -14.93 35.19 -15.69
CA ILE A 700 -15.74 34.09 -15.16
C ILE A 700 -16.85 33.79 -16.18
N MET A 701 -16.95 32.52 -16.59
CA MET A 701 -17.93 32.11 -17.60
C MET A 701 -18.39 30.66 -17.36
N SER A 702 -19.50 30.29 -17.97
CA SER A 702 -19.94 28.90 -17.98
C SER A 702 -19.09 28.06 -18.95
N HIS A 703 -19.06 26.75 -18.72
CA HIS A 703 -18.41 25.80 -19.61
C HIS A 703 -19.01 25.84 -21.03
N LEU A 704 -20.31 26.10 -21.16
CA LEU A 704 -20.96 26.19 -22.47
C LEU A 704 -20.57 27.47 -23.20
N SER A 705 -20.52 28.60 -22.51
CA SER A 705 -20.02 29.86 -23.08
C SER A 705 -18.54 29.76 -23.49
N TYR A 706 -17.72 29.10 -22.65
CA TYR A 706 -16.32 28.78 -22.97
C TYR A 706 -16.21 27.91 -24.22
N THR A 707 -17.03 26.88 -24.37
CA THR A 707 -16.98 25.97 -25.53
C THR A 707 -17.31 26.72 -26.84
N LYS A 708 -18.31 27.61 -26.82
CA LYS A 708 -18.64 28.46 -27.95
C LYS A 708 -17.50 29.40 -28.33
N LEU A 709 -16.88 30.04 -27.33
CA LEU A 709 -15.71 30.92 -27.54
C LEU A 709 -14.48 30.14 -28.01
N SER A 710 -14.36 28.85 -27.65
CA SER A 710 -13.21 28.00 -27.97
C SER A 710 -13.18 27.50 -29.43
N GLU A 711 -14.18 27.80 -30.22
CA GLU A 711 -14.14 27.56 -31.67
C GLU A 711 -13.07 28.43 -32.39
N ASP A 712 -12.70 29.58 -31.78
CA ASP A 712 -11.58 30.41 -32.23
C ASP A 712 -10.39 30.32 -31.27
N GLU A 713 -9.42 29.45 -31.62
CA GLU A 713 -8.19 29.25 -30.81
C GLU A 713 -7.33 30.50 -30.67
N ALA A 714 -7.37 31.43 -31.62
CA ALA A 714 -6.56 32.65 -31.57
C ALA A 714 -7.05 33.60 -30.50
N VAL A 715 -8.36 33.72 -30.35
CA VAL A 715 -9.00 34.56 -29.34
C VAL A 715 -8.76 34.04 -27.94
N ILE A 716 -8.90 32.72 -27.73
CA ILE A 716 -8.66 32.11 -26.39
C ILE A 716 -7.24 32.35 -25.91
N ARG A 717 -6.26 32.44 -26.80
CA ARG A 717 -4.86 32.67 -26.42
C ARG A 717 -4.63 34.08 -25.87
N GLU A 718 -5.43 35.04 -26.26
CA GLU A 718 -5.27 36.45 -25.88
C GLU A 718 -6.12 36.87 -24.67
N LEU A 719 -7.09 36.05 -24.26
CA LEU A 719 -7.91 36.30 -23.09
C LEU A 719 -7.07 36.34 -21.79
N SER A 720 -7.50 37.13 -20.82
CA SER A 720 -6.94 37.18 -19.46
C SER A 720 -7.11 35.87 -18.68
N SER A 721 -6.88 35.85 -17.38
CA SER A 721 -7.11 34.65 -16.56
C SER A 721 -8.58 34.23 -16.56
N LEU A 722 -8.84 32.93 -16.66
CA LEU A 722 -10.18 32.36 -16.85
C LEU A 722 -10.61 31.50 -15.68
N LEU A 723 -11.86 31.64 -15.28
CA LEU A 723 -12.56 30.71 -14.39
C LEU A 723 -13.78 30.15 -15.09
N VAL A 724 -13.68 28.91 -15.54
CA VAL A 724 -14.76 28.23 -16.28
C VAL A 724 -15.52 27.33 -15.32
N ILE A 725 -16.83 27.57 -15.17
CA ILE A 725 -17.68 26.83 -14.22
C ILE A 725 -18.70 25.97 -14.97
N ARG A 726 -18.74 24.68 -14.64
CA ARG A 726 -19.75 23.74 -15.14
C ARG A 726 -20.76 23.42 -14.05
N ARG A 727 -22.04 23.52 -14.38
CA ARG A 727 -23.15 23.12 -13.48
C ARG A 727 -23.25 21.61 -13.37
N ASN A 728 -23.81 21.11 -12.25
CA ASN A 728 -24.12 19.69 -12.05
C ASN A 728 -25.20 19.21 -13.04
N LYS A 729 -24.97 18.05 -13.68
CA LYS A 729 -25.95 17.45 -14.62
C LYS A 729 -27.33 17.13 -13.97
N ASN A 730 -27.35 16.89 -12.65
CA ASN A 730 -28.57 16.47 -11.94
C ASN A 730 -29.36 17.64 -11.30
N ALA A 731 -28.93 18.88 -11.43
CA ALA A 731 -29.64 20.03 -10.86
C ALA A 731 -30.75 20.59 -11.78
N GLY A 732 -30.84 20.12 -13.01
CA GLY A 732 -31.87 20.53 -13.99
C GLY A 732 -33.21 19.80 -13.83
N ASP A 733 -33.20 18.55 -13.34
CA ASP A 733 -34.40 17.71 -13.32
C ASP A 733 -35.29 17.87 -12.07
N LYS A 734 -34.91 18.67 -11.09
CA LYS A 734 -35.70 18.86 -9.86
C LYS A 734 -36.51 20.15 -9.81
N ASN A 735 -36.25 21.09 -10.70
CA ASN A 735 -37.04 22.34 -10.74
C ASN A 735 -38.17 22.37 -11.76
N GLU A 736 -38.34 21.35 -12.63
CA GLU A 736 -39.49 21.23 -13.51
C GLU A 736 -40.71 20.54 -12.82
N GLY A 737 -40.58 20.13 -11.57
CA GLY A 737 -41.63 19.47 -10.79
C GLY A 737 -42.34 20.31 -9.71
N LEU A 738 -42.08 21.63 -9.68
CA LEU A 738 -42.70 22.53 -8.66
C LEU A 738 -43.43 23.73 -9.28
N GLU A 739 -43.80 23.66 -10.54
CA GLU A 739 -44.86 24.50 -11.12
C GLU A 739 -45.82 23.62 -11.87
N ASN A 740 -46.70 22.93 -11.11
CA ASN A 740 -48.07 22.53 -11.49
C ASN A 740 -48.91 22.38 -10.23
#